data_c311efe346dd094c02734d29ab81d7ac
#
_entry.id   c311efe346dd094c02734d29ab81d7ac
#
_cell.length_a   1.000
_cell.length_b   1.000
_cell.length_c   1.000
_cell.angle_alpha   90.00
_cell.angle_beta   90.00
_cell.angle_gamma   90.00
#
_symmetry.space_group_name_H-M   'P 1'
#
loop_
_entity.id
_entity.type
_entity.pdbx_description
1 polymer ?
#
loop_
_entity_poly.entity_id
_entity_poly.type
_entity_poly.pdbx_seq_one_letter_code
_entity_poly.pdbx_strand_id
1 'polypeptide(L)'
;MEQYNVTGMSCAACSARVEKAVNAVPGVTSCSVSLLTNSMGVEGTASAAAIVKAVQDAGYGASPKAGGPTAAPDPSADLDALADHETPKLKKRLIASLLFLAVLMYFSMGHMMWGWPLPHWFDGNHVAMGLVQLLLAGIVMVINQKFFINGFKGLLHRAPNMDTLVALGSSASFLWSTYALFAMTRAQVDGNDALVMHYMMEFYFESAAMILTLITVGKMLEARSKGKTTDALKSLMKLAPKTATLLRGGTEVSVPIAEVRKGDVFVVRPGENIPVDGIVLEGSSAVNESALTGESIPVDKAEGDKVSAATTNQSGFLRCEATRVGEDTTLAQIIRMVSDAAATKAPIAKIADTVSGFFVPTVISIAVVTTIVWLLLGREFGYALARGISVLVISCPCALGLATPVAIMVGNGLGAKNGILFKTAASLEAAGRTQIVALDKTGTITSGEPKVTDILPAEGVSENELLTLAAALERRSEHPLAKAILAYTEAHAIEAPEVSDFAALPGNGLTATLDGKEIYAGHASFLATKAAVPESLKAKAAALAGEGKTPLYFGGAGRLLGVVAVADTIKEDSPRAIRELQNMGIRVVMLTGDNQRTADAIGRQAGVDEVIAGVLPDGKEAVIRKLQASGKVAMVGDGINDAPALTRADTGIAIGAGTDVAIDAADVVLMNSRLSDVPAAIRLSRATLRNIHENLFWAFIYNIIGIPLAAGVFIPFGLTLNPMFGAAAMSLSSFCVVSNALRLNLFDLHSTKHDHKIKTSALPAAAQPQAEDTTEPVSESTVKEERFMKKTLHVEGMMCCHCEARVKKALEALPEVHEAVVSHETGTAVVTLSADVANETLKKAVEDQDYKVTGIE
;
A
#
# COMPACT_ATOMS: atom_id res chain seq x y z
N MET A 1 -0.09 -0.87 -15.31
CA MET A 1 -0.66 -2.21 -14.96
C MET A 1 -2.02 -2.37 -15.63
N GLU A 2 -2.20 -3.39 -16.48
CA GLU A 2 -3.52 -3.70 -17.07
C GLU A 2 -4.38 -4.48 -16.07
N GLN A 3 -5.68 -4.15 -16.00
CA GLN A 3 -6.61 -4.83 -15.10
C GLN A 3 -7.59 -5.73 -15.84
N TYR A 4 -7.86 -6.89 -15.26
CA TYR A 4 -8.80 -7.90 -15.79
C TYR A 4 -9.79 -8.32 -14.69
N ASN A 5 -11.03 -8.56 -15.05
CA ASN A 5 -11.98 -9.25 -14.19
C ASN A 5 -11.76 -10.76 -14.31
N VAL A 6 -11.66 -11.47 -13.19
CA VAL A 6 -11.47 -12.93 -13.16
C VAL A 6 -12.65 -13.58 -12.48
N THR A 7 -13.24 -14.60 -13.12
CA THR A 7 -14.43 -15.30 -12.61
C THR A 7 -14.14 -16.77 -12.32
N GLY A 8 -14.85 -17.35 -11.34
CA GLY A 8 -14.72 -18.76 -10.97
C GLY A 8 -13.73 -19.07 -9.86
N MET A 9 -13.05 -18.05 -9.31
CA MET A 9 -12.17 -18.22 -8.15
C MET A 9 -13.00 -18.34 -6.87
N SER A 10 -12.69 -19.34 -6.04
CA SER A 10 -13.38 -19.59 -4.76
C SER A 10 -12.47 -19.56 -3.53
N CYS A 11 -11.15 -19.62 -3.73
CA CYS A 11 -10.17 -19.68 -2.63
C CYS A 11 -8.78 -19.20 -3.07
N ALA A 12 -7.87 -19.02 -2.09
CA ALA A 12 -6.49 -18.57 -2.32
C ALA A 12 -5.70 -19.49 -3.28
N ALA A 13 -5.90 -20.80 -3.23
CA ALA A 13 -5.27 -21.73 -4.16
C ALA A 13 -5.70 -21.48 -5.62
N CYS A 14 -6.93 -21.02 -5.84
CA CYS A 14 -7.42 -20.63 -7.17
C CYS A 14 -6.69 -19.38 -7.68
N SER A 15 -6.55 -18.35 -6.85
CA SER A 15 -5.84 -17.12 -7.24
C SER A 15 -4.37 -17.38 -7.52
N ALA A 16 -3.69 -18.18 -6.69
CA ALA A 16 -2.28 -18.56 -6.92
C ALA A 16 -2.09 -19.33 -8.23
N ARG A 17 -3.06 -20.17 -8.61
CA ARG A 17 -2.99 -20.91 -9.88
C ARG A 17 -3.16 -19.99 -11.08
N VAL A 18 -4.10 -19.06 -11.05
CA VAL A 18 -4.29 -18.06 -12.12
C VAL A 18 -3.02 -17.22 -12.26
N GLU A 19 -2.47 -16.76 -11.14
CA GLU A 19 -1.22 -15.98 -11.10
C GLU A 19 -0.05 -16.75 -11.72
N LYS A 20 0.12 -18.03 -11.36
CA LYS A 20 1.16 -18.89 -11.95
C LYS A 20 0.97 -19.09 -13.45
N ALA A 21 -0.27 -19.29 -13.90
CA ALA A 21 -0.57 -19.50 -15.32
C ALA A 21 -0.28 -18.24 -16.15
N VAL A 22 -0.64 -17.06 -15.64
CA VAL A 22 -0.42 -15.78 -16.33
C VAL A 22 1.05 -15.39 -16.30
N ASN A 23 1.77 -15.57 -15.17
CA ASN A 23 3.21 -15.32 -15.09
C ASN A 23 4.05 -16.23 -16.03
N ALA A 24 3.49 -17.34 -16.50
CA ALA A 24 4.14 -18.22 -17.48
C ALA A 24 3.94 -17.73 -18.93
N VAL A 25 3.13 -16.72 -19.18
CA VAL A 25 2.90 -16.17 -20.53
C VAL A 25 4.10 -15.30 -20.93
N PRO A 26 4.72 -15.56 -22.11
CA PRO A 26 5.80 -14.72 -22.59
C PRO A 26 5.40 -13.26 -22.70
N GLY A 27 6.23 -12.36 -22.16
CA GLY A 27 5.96 -10.92 -22.13
C GLY A 27 5.24 -10.43 -20.89
N VAL A 28 4.85 -11.28 -19.94
CA VAL A 28 4.36 -10.87 -18.62
C VAL A 28 5.54 -10.71 -17.67
N THR A 29 5.68 -9.52 -17.10
CA THR A 29 6.72 -9.20 -16.11
C THR A 29 6.23 -9.53 -14.70
N SER A 30 4.99 -9.16 -14.40
CA SER A 30 4.36 -9.46 -13.12
C SER A 30 2.85 -9.67 -13.27
N CYS A 31 2.29 -10.56 -12.45
CA CYS A 31 0.86 -10.76 -12.33
C CYS A 31 0.48 -10.86 -10.86
N SER A 32 -0.55 -10.12 -10.47
CA SER A 32 -1.12 -10.19 -9.13
C SER A 32 -2.64 -10.41 -9.24
N VAL A 33 -3.16 -11.41 -8.52
CA VAL A 33 -4.57 -11.80 -8.58
C VAL A 33 -5.23 -11.58 -7.23
N SER A 34 -6.25 -10.73 -7.19
CA SER A 34 -7.03 -10.43 -5.99
C SER A 34 -8.29 -11.29 -5.93
N LEU A 35 -8.37 -12.17 -4.92
CA LEU A 35 -9.58 -12.93 -4.64
C LEU A 35 -10.72 -12.06 -4.09
N LEU A 36 -10.37 -10.92 -3.50
CA LEU A 36 -11.32 -10.03 -2.84
C LEU A 36 -12.13 -9.23 -3.85
N THR A 37 -11.45 -8.66 -4.85
CA THR A 37 -12.06 -7.86 -5.90
C THR A 37 -12.42 -8.68 -7.14
N ASN A 38 -12.07 -9.98 -7.17
CA ASN A 38 -12.17 -10.84 -8.34
C ASN A 38 -11.48 -10.22 -9.57
N SER A 39 -10.37 -9.54 -9.35
CA SER A 39 -9.59 -8.86 -10.38
C SER A 39 -8.16 -9.36 -10.44
N MET A 40 -7.49 -9.06 -11.53
CA MET A 40 -6.10 -9.38 -11.78
C MET A 40 -5.42 -8.17 -12.41
N GLY A 41 -4.27 -7.79 -11.85
CA GLY A 41 -3.37 -6.80 -12.43
C GLY A 41 -2.21 -7.51 -13.12
N VAL A 42 -1.91 -7.13 -14.36
CA VAL A 42 -0.82 -7.69 -15.15
C VAL A 42 0.07 -6.58 -15.66
N GLU A 43 1.37 -6.75 -15.51
CA GLU A 43 2.40 -5.90 -16.09
C GLU A 43 3.18 -6.66 -17.14
N GLY A 44 3.55 -5.99 -18.22
CA GLY A 44 4.30 -6.57 -19.32
C GLY A 44 3.80 -6.14 -20.69
N THR A 45 4.29 -6.81 -21.72
CA THR A 45 3.99 -6.54 -23.14
C THR A 45 3.11 -7.63 -23.77
N ALA A 46 2.63 -8.58 -22.97
CA ALA A 46 1.81 -9.69 -23.45
C ALA A 46 0.42 -9.20 -23.92
N SER A 47 -0.12 -9.79 -24.99
CA SER A 47 -1.43 -9.39 -25.49
C SER A 47 -2.55 -9.84 -24.56
N ALA A 48 -3.61 -9.03 -24.45
CA ALA A 48 -4.80 -9.34 -23.65
C ALA A 48 -5.42 -10.72 -24.01
N ALA A 49 -5.41 -11.10 -25.29
CA ALA A 49 -5.89 -12.40 -25.75
C ALA A 49 -5.08 -13.57 -25.20
N ALA A 50 -3.73 -13.44 -25.12
CA ALA A 50 -2.86 -14.45 -24.55
C ALA A 50 -3.07 -14.61 -23.05
N ILE A 51 -3.24 -13.49 -22.33
CA ILE A 51 -3.53 -13.47 -20.89
C ILE A 51 -4.89 -14.14 -20.60
N VAL A 52 -5.95 -13.76 -21.32
CA VAL A 52 -7.29 -14.35 -21.17
C VAL A 52 -7.26 -15.85 -21.44
N LYS A 53 -6.54 -16.27 -22.50
CA LYS A 53 -6.40 -17.71 -22.83
C LYS A 53 -5.69 -18.47 -21.70
N ALA A 54 -4.60 -17.94 -21.15
CA ALA A 54 -3.89 -18.59 -20.05
C ALA A 54 -4.78 -18.80 -18.82
N VAL A 55 -5.65 -17.81 -18.51
CA VAL A 55 -6.62 -17.93 -17.41
C VAL A 55 -7.69 -19.00 -17.74
N GLN A 56 -8.17 -19.06 -18.98
CA GLN A 56 -9.14 -20.06 -19.42
C GLN A 56 -8.54 -21.47 -19.39
N ASP A 57 -7.31 -21.64 -19.84
CA ASP A 57 -6.57 -22.92 -19.80
C ASP A 57 -6.33 -23.38 -18.34
N ALA A 58 -6.19 -22.43 -17.41
CA ALA A 58 -6.14 -22.74 -15.97
C ALA A 58 -7.51 -23.11 -15.38
N GLY A 59 -8.61 -23.01 -16.15
CA GLY A 59 -9.96 -23.42 -15.75
C GLY A 59 -10.84 -22.30 -15.19
N TYR A 60 -10.47 -21.01 -15.37
CA TYR A 60 -11.16 -19.83 -14.89
C TYR A 60 -11.58 -18.91 -16.05
N GLY A 61 -12.49 -17.97 -15.79
CA GLY A 61 -12.87 -16.95 -16.77
C GLY A 61 -12.08 -15.67 -16.57
N ALA A 62 -11.69 -15.00 -17.65
CA ALA A 62 -11.13 -13.66 -17.58
C ALA A 62 -11.71 -12.75 -18.69
N SER A 63 -11.83 -11.47 -18.37
CA SER A 63 -12.16 -10.41 -19.33
C SER A 63 -11.37 -9.15 -18.99
N PRO A 64 -10.86 -8.39 -19.98
CA PRO A 64 -10.26 -7.10 -19.71
C PRO A 64 -11.25 -6.20 -19.00
N LYS A 65 -10.80 -5.44 -18.01
CA LYS A 65 -11.61 -4.38 -17.41
C LYS A 65 -11.64 -3.22 -18.40
N ALA A 66 -12.82 -2.80 -18.83
CA ALA A 66 -12.96 -1.75 -19.82
C ALA A 66 -12.35 -0.43 -19.33
N GLY A 67 -11.24 -0.05 -19.89
CA GLY A 67 -10.43 1.11 -19.60
C GLY A 67 -9.42 1.30 -20.73
N GLY A 68 -9.92 1.42 -21.96
CA GLY A 68 -9.12 1.91 -23.08
C GLY A 68 -9.15 3.44 -23.10
N PRO A 69 -8.14 4.12 -23.68
CA PRO A 69 -7.98 5.59 -23.61
C PRO A 69 -9.08 6.44 -24.25
N THR A 70 -10.24 5.86 -24.60
CA THR A 70 -11.32 6.53 -25.35
C THR A 70 -12.73 6.39 -24.76
N ALA A 71 -12.93 5.66 -23.67
CA ALA A 71 -14.24 5.58 -23.02
C ALA A 71 -14.19 6.34 -21.69
N ALA A 72 -14.96 7.41 -21.56
CA ALA A 72 -15.13 8.09 -20.28
C ALA A 72 -15.60 7.06 -19.23
N PRO A 73 -14.95 6.97 -18.06
CA PRO A 73 -15.35 6.05 -17.02
C PRO A 73 -16.76 6.38 -16.57
N ASP A 74 -17.63 5.39 -16.61
CA ASP A 74 -18.96 5.51 -16.01
C ASP A 74 -18.83 5.14 -14.52
N PRO A 75 -18.82 6.12 -13.59
CA PRO A 75 -18.72 5.85 -12.15
C PRO A 75 -19.85 4.96 -11.65
N SER A 76 -20.97 4.87 -12.38
CA SER A 76 -22.10 4.01 -12.04
C SER A 76 -21.79 2.53 -12.33
N ALA A 77 -21.06 2.23 -13.40
CA ALA A 77 -20.64 0.88 -13.75
C ALA A 77 -19.61 0.31 -12.75
N ASP A 78 -18.67 1.14 -12.31
CA ASP A 78 -17.68 0.74 -11.29
C ASP A 78 -18.31 0.55 -9.90
N LEU A 79 -19.28 1.38 -9.52
CA LEU A 79 -20.06 1.18 -8.29
C LEU A 79 -20.89 -0.11 -8.33
N ASP A 80 -21.44 -0.45 -9.49
CA ASP A 80 -22.20 -1.71 -9.67
C ASP A 80 -21.27 -2.94 -9.65
N ALA A 81 -20.07 -2.81 -10.20
CA ALA A 81 -19.04 -3.86 -10.12
C ALA A 81 -18.57 -4.15 -8.69
N LEU A 82 -18.60 -3.15 -7.80
CA LEU A 82 -18.30 -3.30 -6.38
C LEU A 82 -19.54 -3.66 -5.54
N ALA A 83 -20.73 -3.70 -6.13
CA ALA A 83 -21.95 -4.07 -5.44
C ALA A 83 -21.92 -5.55 -5.02
N ASP A 84 -22.50 -5.86 -3.85
CA ASP A 84 -22.58 -7.22 -3.34
C ASP A 84 -23.71 -8.00 -4.02
N HIS A 85 -23.42 -8.57 -5.17
CA HIS A 85 -24.37 -9.45 -5.92
C HIS A 85 -24.37 -10.92 -5.44
N GLU A 86 -23.37 -11.33 -4.64
CA GLU A 86 -23.20 -12.71 -4.17
C GLU A 86 -24.01 -13.00 -2.91
N THR A 87 -24.04 -12.10 -1.94
CA THR A 87 -24.77 -12.30 -0.67
C THR A 87 -26.25 -12.58 -0.87
N PRO A 88 -27.03 -11.89 -1.75
CA PRO A 88 -28.44 -12.19 -1.97
C PRO A 88 -28.65 -13.60 -2.54
N LYS A 89 -27.77 -14.06 -3.44
CA LYS A 89 -27.84 -15.40 -4.05
C LYS A 89 -27.53 -16.48 -3.01
N LEU A 90 -26.48 -16.28 -2.20
CA LEU A 90 -26.09 -17.19 -1.13
C LEU A 90 -27.17 -17.24 -0.04
N LYS A 91 -27.79 -16.13 0.30
CA LYS A 91 -28.90 -16.07 1.26
C LYS A 91 -30.09 -16.90 0.82
N LYS A 92 -30.50 -16.79 -0.47
CA LYS A 92 -31.60 -17.62 -1.01
C LYS A 92 -31.27 -19.13 -0.95
N ARG A 93 -30.04 -19.49 -1.34
CA ARG A 93 -29.56 -20.88 -1.27
C ARG A 93 -29.54 -21.40 0.17
N LEU A 94 -29.05 -20.60 1.10
CA LEU A 94 -28.98 -20.93 2.51
C LEU A 94 -30.37 -21.17 3.11
N ILE A 95 -31.31 -20.26 2.86
CA ILE A 95 -32.70 -20.44 3.35
C ILE A 95 -33.31 -21.71 2.81
N ALA A 96 -33.16 -21.99 1.52
CA ALA A 96 -33.65 -23.23 0.92
C ALA A 96 -32.98 -24.49 1.55
N SER A 97 -31.65 -24.46 1.71
CA SER A 97 -30.92 -25.58 2.35
C SER A 97 -31.34 -25.78 3.81
N LEU A 98 -31.51 -24.69 4.57
CA LEU A 98 -31.96 -24.77 5.97
C LEU A 98 -33.36 -25.34 6.12
N LEU A 99 -34.28 -25.04 5.19
CA LEU A 99 -35.65 -25.59 5.21
C LEU A 99 -35.60 -27.13 5.10
N PHE A 100 -34.93 -27.65 4.08
CA PHE A 100 -34.82 -29.08 3.86
C PHE A 100 -33.97 -29.77 4.93
N LEU A 101 -32.92 -29.13 5.41
CA LEU A 101 -32.09 -29.64 6.49
C LEU A 101 -32.87 -29.74 7.82
N ALA A 102 -33.72 -28.74 8.16
CA ALA A 102 -34.54 -28.82 9.36
C ALA A 102 -35.49 -30.00 9.35
N VAL A 103 -36.12 -30.32 8.19
CA VAL A 103 -36.93 -31.50 8.03
C VAL A 103 -36.08 -32.76 8.12
N LEU A 104 -34.93 -32.81 7.50
CA LEU A 104 -33.99 -33.93 7.57
C LEU A 104 -33.57 -34.23 9.01
N MET A 105 -33.19 -33.17 9.78
CA MET A 105 -32.82 -33.28 11.18
C MET A 105 -33.98 -33.74 12.08
N TYR A 106 -35.21 -33.39 11.73
CA TYR A 106 -36.39 -33.87 12.43
C TYR A 106 -36.50 -35.42 12.32
N PHE A 107 -36.26 -35.97 11.12
CA PHE A 107 -36.30 -37.41 10.87
C PHE A 107 -35.08 -38.13 11.45
N SER A 108 -33.86 -37.60 11.27
CA SER A 108 -32.63 -38.27 11.71
C SER A 108 -32.41 -38.19 13.21
N MET A 109 -32.31 -36.96 13.76
CA MET A 109 -32.03 -36.76 15.20
C MET A 109 -33.29 -36.61 16.03
N GLY A 110 -34.29 -35.85 15.56
CA GLY A 110 -35.51 -35.57 16.33
C GLY A 110 -36.27 -36.83 16.71
N HIS A 111 -36.55 -37.69 15.76
CA HIS A 111 -37.24 -38.94 16.03
C HIS A 111 -36.33 -39.99 16.70
N MET A 112 -35.11 -40.22 16.15
CA MET A 112 -34.25 -41.30 16.63
C MET A 112 -33.62 -41.06 18.00
N MET A 113 -33.22 -39.80 18.32
CA MET A 113 -32.56 -39.46 19.61
C MET A 113 -33.56 -38.96 20.67
N TRP A 114 -34.61 -38.25 20.27
CA TRP A 114 -35.54 -37.55 21.17
C TRP A 114 -36.97 -38.08 21.11
N GLY A 115 -37.24 -39.08 20.24
CA GLY A 115 -38.56 -39.71 20.15
C GLY A 115 -39.68 -38.80 19.64
N TRP A 116 -39.34 -37.80 18.81
CA TRP A 116 -40.35 -36.89 18.26
C TRP A 116 -41.36 -37.63 17.40
N PRO A 117 -42.65 -37.27 17.44
CA PRO A 117 -43.72 -38.05 16.78
C PRO A 117 -43.57 -38.00 15.26
N LEU A 118 -43.72 -39.16 14.63
CA LEU A 118 -43.87 -39.30 13.17
C LEU A 118 -45.24 -39.84 12.83
N PRO A 119 -45.73 -39.73 11.59
CA PRO A 119 -46.94 -40.42 11.14
C PRO A 119 -46.81 -41.93 11.30
N HIS A 120 -47.87 -42.63 11.71
CA HIS A 120 -47.87 -44.06 12.03
C HIS A 120 -47.31 -44.96 10.95
N TRP A 121 -47.32 -44.56 9.69
CA TRP A 121 -46.80 -45.39 8.60
C TRP A 121 -45.25 -45.46 8.58
N PHE A 122 -44.55 -44.67 9.39
CA PHE A 122 -43.13 -44.82 9.67
C PHE A 122 -42.81 -45.74 10.84
N ASP A 123 -43.82 -46.15 11.64
CA ASP A 123 -43.57 -46.99 12.80
C ASP A 123 -43.01 -48.33 12.33
N GLY A 124 -41.81 -48.69 12.74
CA GLY A 124 -41.08 -49.88 12.32
C GLY A 124 -40.64 -49.90 10.84
N ASN A 125 -40.91 -48.86 10.07
CA ASN A 125 -40.54 -48.80 8.65
C ASN A 125 -39.23 -47.95 8.47
N HIS A 126 -38.13 -48.55 8.87
CA HIS A 126 -36.80 -47.94 8.83
C HIS A 126 -36.33 -47.64 7.39
N VAL A 127 -36.76 -48.45 6.39
CA VAL A 127 -36.45 -48.20 4.97
C VAL A 127 -37.10 -46.92 4.49
N ALA A 128 -38.37 -46.66 4.81
CA ALA A 128 -39.05 -45.43 4.43
C ALA A 128 -38.37 -44.20 5.08
N MET A 129 -37.91 -44.29 6.32
CA MET A 129 -37.14 -43.23 6.97
C MET A 129 -35.83 -42.97 6.26
N GLY A 130 -35.10 -44.01 5.85
CA GLY A 130 -33.85 -43.86 5.09
C GLY A 130 -34.07 -43.25 3.72
N LEU A 131 -35.16 -43.61 3.02
CA LEU A 131 -35.53 -43.02 1.72
C LEU A 131 -35.86 -41.53 1.81
N VAL A 132 -36.60 -41.11 2.85
CA VAL A 132 -36.88 -39.69 3.09
C VAL A 132 -35.57 -38.92 3.34
N GLN A 133 -34.67 -39.47 4.15
CA GLN A 133 -33.39 -38.86 4.40
C GLN A 133 -32.52 -38.74 3.13
N LEU A 134 -32.48 -39.79 2.30
CA LEU A 134 -31.80 -39.81 1.01
C LEU A 134 -32.33 -38.72 0.07
N LEU A 135 -33.68 -38.60 -0.07
CA LEU A 135 -34.31 -37.59 -0.92
C LEU A 135 -34.00 -36.16 -0.42
N LEU A 136 -34.16 -35.91 0.88
CA LEU A 136 -33.91 -34.59 1.45
C LEU A 136 -32.42 -34.18 1.35
N ALA A 137 -31.49 -35.08 1.63
CA ALA A 137 -30.06 -34.86 1.44
C ALA A 137 -29.72 -34.60 -0.03
N GLY A 138 -30.30 -35.39 -0.96
CA GLY A 138 -30.15 -35.20 -2.40
C GLY A 138 -30.63 -33.83 -2.86
N ILE A 139 -31.78 -33.35 -2.37
CA ILE A 139 -32.24 -31.96 -2.66
C ILE A 139 -31.24 -30.92 -2.19
N VAL A 140 -30.73 -31.05 -0.96
CA VAL A 140 -29.70 -30.10 -0.45
C VAL A 140 -28.44 -30.15 -1.29
N MET A 141 -28.02 -31.33 -1.77
CA MET A 141 -26.87 -31.48 -2.68
C MET A 141 -27.12 -30.78 -4.02
N VAL A 142 -28.33 -30.92 -4.60
CA VAL A 142 -28.70 -30.23 -5.85
C VAL A 142 -28.73 -28.71 -5.68
N ILE A 143 -29.31 -28.20 -4.59
CA ILE A 143 -29.29 -26.78 -4.25
C ILE A 143 -27.84 -26.27 -4.21
N ASN A 144 -26.90 -27.06 -3.74
CA ASN A 144 -25.51 -26.75 -3.55
C ASN A 144 -24.57 -27.33 -4.62
N GLN A 145 -25.08 -27.71 -5.79
CA GLN A 145 -24.35 -28.38 -6.88
C GLN A 145 -23.06 -27.71 -7.31
N LYS A 146 -22.94 -26.40 -7.14
CA LYS A 146 -21.74 -25.63 -7.48
C LYS A 146 -20.49 -26.15 -6.76
N PHE A 147 -20.61 -26.61 -5.51
CA PHE A 147 -19.48 -27.19 -4.79
C PHE A 147 -18.96 -28.46 -5.46
N PHE A 148 -19.86 -29.31 -5.95
CA PHE A 148 -19.48 -30.53 -6.65
C PHE A 148 -18.86 -30.26 -8.01
N ILE A 149 -19.48 -29.36 -8.80
CA ILE A 149 -18.98 -28.98 -10.13
C ILE A 149 -17.58 -28.41 -10.03
N ASN A 150 -17.38 -27.43 -9.15
CA ASN A 150 -16.08 -26.79 -8.97
C ASN A 150 -15.05 -27.73 -8.32
N GLY A 151 -15.47 -28.52 -7.33
CA GLY A 151 -14.63 -29.44 -6.60
C GLY A 151 -14.07 -30.56 -7.48
N PHE A 152 -14.93 -31.25 -8.22
CA PHE A 152 -14.51 -32.32 -9.14
C PHE A 152 -13.77 -31.78 -10.36
N LYS A 153 -14.14 -30.60 -10.89
CA LYS A 153 -13.38 -29.94 -11.93
C LYS A 153 -11.95 -29.62 -11.46
N GLY A 154 -11.81 -29.12 -10.23
CA GLY A 154 -10.50 -28.88 -9.62
C GLY A 154 -9.67 -30.15 -9.50
N LEU A 155 -10.29 -31.26 -9.08
CA LEU A 155 -9.61 -32.53 -8.94
C LEU A 155 -9.13 -33.09 -10.29
N LEU A 156 -9.98 -33.05 -11.32
CA LEU A 156 -9.65 -33.48 -12.69
C LEU A 156 -8.48 -32.70 -13.29
N HIS A 157 -8.39 -31.41 -13.00
CA HIS A 157 -7.28 -30.55 -13.45
C HIS A 157 -6.04 -30.61 -12.53
N ARG A 158 -5.96 -31.60 -11.62
CA ARG A 158 -4.86 -31.73 -10.62
C ARG A 158 -4.62 -30.47 -9.79
N ALA A 159 -5.71 -29.77 -9.49
CA ALA A 159 -5.71 -28.56 -8.68
C ALA A 159 -6.84 -28.62 -7.67
N PRO A 160 -6.79 -29.56 -6.72
CA PRO A 160 -7.81 -29.67 -5.69
C PRO A 160 -7.87 -28.36 -4.90
N ASN A 161 -9.08 -27.91 -4.64
CA ASN A 161 -9.39 -26.67 -3.94
C ASN A 161 -10.31 -26.95 -2.75
N MET A 162 -10.76 -25.89 -2.08
CA MET A 162 -11.69 -25.99 -0.96
C MET A 162 -12.98 -26.74 -1.35
N ASP A 163 -13.55 -26.43 -2.51
CA ASP A 163 -14.78 -27.07 -2.98
C ASP A 163 -14.56 -28.58 -3.20
N THR A 164 -13.33 -29.01 -3.51
CA THR A 164 -12.95 -30.43 -3.62
C THR A 164 -13.09 -31.14 -2.29
N LEU A 165 -12.62 -30.55 -1.16
CA LEU A 165 -12.74 -31.16 0.16
C LEU A 165 -14.22 -31.36 0.57
N VAL A 166 -15.02 -30.31 0.31
CA VAL A 166 -16.48 -30.34 0.58
C VAL A 166 -17.18 -31.37 -0.29
N ALA A 167 -16.88 -31.42 -1.58
CA ALA A 167 -17.45 -32.35 -2.52
C ALA A 167 -17.12 -33.81 -2.15
N LEU A 168 -15.86 -34.10 -1.83
CA LEU A 168 -15.42 -35.44 -1.41
C LEU A 168 -16.10 -35.86 -0.10
N GLY A 169 -16.07 -34.98 0.92
CA GLY A 169 -16.69 -35.31 2.22
C GLY A 169 -18.20 -35.55 2.13
N SER A 170 -18.92 -34.66 1.45
CA SER A 170 -20.37 -34.77 1.27
C SER A 170 -20.75 -35.97 0.38
N SER A 171 -20.00 -36.18 -0.72
CA SER A 171 -20.24 -37.35 -1.61
C SER A 171 -19.96 -38.66 -0.90
N ALA A 172 -18.86 -38.78 -0.13
CA ALA A 172 -18.53 -39.98 0.62
C ALA A 172 -19.60 -40.30 1.66
N SER A 173 -20.09 -39.31 2.41
CA SER A 173 -21.19 -39.46 3.36
C SER A 173 -22.48 -39.96 2.68
N PHE A 174 -22.85 -39.34 1.55
CA PHE A 174 -24.06 -39.69 0.81
C PHE A 174 -23.97 -41.07 0.19
N LEU A 175 -22.87 -41.42 -0.46
CA LEU A 175 -22.67 -42.72 -1.10
C LEU A 175 -22.62 -43.84 -0.08
N TRP A 176 -21.93 -43.67 1.05
CA TRP A 176 -21.92 -44.67 2.12
C TRP A 176 -23.30 -44.88 2.71
N SER A 177 -24.04 -43.80 3.02
CA SER A 177 -25.40 -43.91 3.54
C SER A 177 -26.36 -44.58 2.54
N THR A 178 -26.17 -44.34 1.24
CA THR A 178 -26.93 -45.01 0.19
C THR A 178 -26.61 -46.49 0.17
N TYR A 179 -25.33 -46.90 0.27
CA TYR A 179 -24.93 -48.29 0.41
C TYR A 179 -25.56 -48.93 1.66
N ALA A 180 -25.46 -48.29 2.82
CA ALA A 180 -26.05 -48.76 4.07
C ALA A 180 -27.58 -48.93 3.95
N LEU A 181 -28.27 -48.02 3.25
CA LEU A 181 -29.71 -48.13 2.97
C LEU A 181 -30.03 -49.34 2.11
N PHE A 182 -29.28 -49.62 1.05
CA PHE A 182 -29.46 -50.82 0.23
C PHE A 182 -29.13 -52.09 1.03
N ALA A 183 -28.07 -52.12 1.85
CA ALA A 183 -27.74 -53.23 2.71
C ALA A 183 -28.83 -53.47 3.78
N MET A 184 -29.43 -52.41 4.31
CA MET A 184 -30.54 -52.45 5.25
C MET A 184 -31.81 -53.07 4.62
N THR A 185 -32.13 -52.77 3.34
CA THR A 185 -33.27 -53.42 2.67
C THR A 185 -33.10 -54.92 2.58
N ARG A 186 -31.88 -55.42 2.33
CA ARG A 186 -31.58 -56.85 2.32
C ARG A 186 -31.71 -57.43 3.72
N ALA A 187 -31.16 -56.80 4.76
CA ALA A 187 -31.28 -57.24 6.15
C ALA A 187 -32.74 -57.30 6.59
N GLN A 188 -33.61 -56.40 6.11
CA GLN A 188 -35.07 -56.46 6.41
C GLN A 188 -35.76 -57.58 5.71
N VAL A 189 -35.44 -57.92 4.46
CA VAL A 189 -35.94 -59.08 3.75
C VAL A 189 -35.55 -60.42 4.44
N ASP A 190 -34.31 -60.45 5.00
CA ASP A 190 -33.76 -61.59 5.73
C ASP A 190 -34.31 -61.69 7.18
N GLY A 191 -35.14 -60.73 7.62
CA GLY A 191 -35.76 -60.72 8.96
C GLY A 191 -34.75 -60.45 10.10
N ASN A 192 -33.60 -59.84 9.81
CA ASN A 192 -32.54 -59.53 10.79
C ASN A 192 -32.65 -58.14 11.33
N ASP A 193 -33.50 -57.91 12.34
CA ASP A 193 -33.75 -56.58 12.93
C ASP A 193 -32.48 -55.96 13.56
N ALA A 194 -31.59 -56.81 14.11
CA ALA A 194 -30.32 -56.30 14.67
C ALA A 194 -29.42 -55.68 13.60
N LEU A 195 -29.38 -56.30 12.40
CA LEU A 195 -28.60 -55.80 11.28
C LEU A 195 -29.27 -54.58 10.62
N VAL A 196 -30.60 -54.53 10.60
CA VAL A 196 -31.37 -53.36 10.16
C VAL A 196 -31.02 -52.14 11.04
N MET A 197 -31.06 -52.33 12.36
CA MET A 197 -30.72 -51.26 13.29
C MET A 197 -29.24 -50.80 13.17
N HIS A 198 -28.34 -51.77 12.96
CA HIS A 198 -26.92 -51.47 12.71
C HIS A 198 -26.74 -50.55 11.48
N TYR A 199 -27.29 -50.91 10.32
CA TYR A 199 -27.18 -50.07 9.13
C TYR A 199 -27.91 -48.74 9.26
N MET A 200 -28.98 -48.67 10.06
CA MET A 200 -29.68 -47.44 10.34
C MET A 200 -28.79 -46.43 11.12
N MET A 201 -27.93 -46.92 12.03
CA MET A 201 -26.95 -46.12 12.76
C MET A 201 -25.76 -45.65 11.89
N GLU A 202 -25.57 -46.29 10.74
CA GLU A 202 -24.53 -45.98 9.76
C GLU A 202 -24.95 -44.91 8.72
N PHE A 203 -26.12 -44.26 8.90
CA PHE A 203 -26.57 -43.18 8.02
C PHE A 203 -25.84 -41.87 8.38
N TYR A 204 -25.28 -41.23 7.36
CA TYR A 204 -24.62 -39.91 7.41
C TYR A 204 -25.27 -38.93 6.40
N PHE A 205 -26.56 -39.13 6.02
CA PHE A 205 -27.31 -38.27 5.13
C PHE A 205 -27.42 -36.85 5.69
N GLU A 206 -27.68 -36.72 7.01
CA GLU A 206 -27.70 -35.41 7.68
C GLU A 206 -26.33 -34.79 7.68
N SER A 207 -25.25 -35.57 7.82
CA SER A 207 -23.87 -35.02 7.75
C SER A 207 -23.56 -34.44 6.37
N ALA A 208 -23.95 -35.16 5.28
CA ALA A 208 -23.77 -34.69 3.92
C ALA A 208 -24.47 -33.33 3.68
N ALA A 209 -25.74 -33.22 4.13
CA ALA A 209 -26.53 -32.00 3.99
C ALA A 209 -26.03 -30.84 4.91
N MET A 210 -25.66 -31.18 6.15
CA MET A 210 -25.18 -30.21 7.15
C MET A 210 -23.85 -29.56 6.74
N ILE A 211 -22.90 -30.37 6.23
CA ILE A 211 -21.62 -29.88 5.71
C ILE A 211 -21.86 -28.78 4.66
N LEU A 212 -22.70 -29.04 3.66
CA LEU A 212 -23.03 -28.11 2.58
C LEU A 212 -23.72 -26.84 3.10
N THR A 213 -24.64 -27.00 4.05
CA THR A 213 -25.41 -25.90 4.62
C THR A 213 -24.50 -24.99 5.47
N LEU A 214 -23.69 -25.56 6.37
CA LEU A 214 -22.79 -24.79 7.23
C LEU A 214 -21.70 -24.09 6.43
N ILE A 215 -21.15 -24.72 5.40
CA ILE A 215 -20.19 -24.06 4.52
C ILE A 215 -20.87 -22.94 3.71
N THR A 216 -22.15 -23.11 3.34
CA THR A 216 -22.91 -22.02 2.71
C THR A 216 -23.12 -20.84 3.68
N VAL A 217 -23.32 -21.08 4.98
CA VAL A 217 -23.30 -20.02 6.03
C VAL A 217 -21.97 -19.30 6.02
N GLY A 218 -20.87 -20.05 6.10
CA GLY A 218 -19.51 -19.48 6.06
C GLY A 218 -19.29 -18.63 4.81
N LYS A 219 -19.66 -19.11 3.64
CA LYS A 219 -19.57 -18.37 2.36
C LYS A 219 -20.45 -17.12 2.34
N MET A 220 -21.62 -17.15 2.92
CA MET A 220 -22.50 -15.98 3.01
C MET A 220 -21.90 -14.91 3.93
N LEU A 221 -21.38 -15.33 5.09
CA LEU A 221 -20.69 -14.41 6.00
C LEU A 221 -19.43 -13.80 5.35
N GLU A 222 -18.68 -14.62 4.63
CA GLU A 222 -17.53 -14.18 3.83
C GLU A 222 -17.93 -13.12 2.79
N ALA A 223 -18.96 -13.38 1.96
CA ALA A 223 -19.44 -12.46 0.94
C ALA A 223 -19.92 -11.13 1.54
N ARG A 224 -20.73 -11.20 2.62
CA ARG A 224 -21.20 -10.01 3.34
C ARG A 224 -20.05 -9.17 3.90
N SER A 225 -19.02 -9.82 4.37
CA SER A 225 -17.86 -9.18 4.98
C SER A 225 -16.97 -8.53 3.92
N LYS A 226 -16.78 -9.20 2.78
CA LYS A 226 -16.13 -8.61 1.60
C LYS A 226 -16.86 -7.34 1.15
N GLY A 227 -18.19 -7.35 1.13
CA GLY A 227 -18.99 -6.16 0.83
C GLY A 227 -18.70 -4.99 1.76
N LYS A 228 -18.54 -5.25 3.07
CA LYS A 228 -18.22 -4.20 4.04
C LYS A 228 -16.77 -3.65 3.92
N THR A 229 -15.83 -4.47 3.49
CA THR A 229 -14.44 -4.02 3.32
C THR A 229 -14.28 -3.09 2.11
N THR A 230 -15.17 -3.17 1.13
CA THR A 230 -15.20 -2.25 -0.03
C THR A 230 -15.96 -0.95 0.24
N ASP A 231 -16.60 -0.80 1.41
CA ASP A 231 -17.45 0.36 1.72
C ASP A 231 -16.66 1.68 1.76
N ALA A 232 -15.39 1.66 2.15
CA ALA A 232 -14.54 2.85 2.13
C ALA A 232 -14.34 3.36 0.69
N LEU A 233 -14.03 2.46 -0.25
CA LEU A 233 -13.88 2.81 -1.67
C LEU A 233 -15.21 3.30 -2.27
N LYS A 234 -16.32 2.61 -1.97
CA LYS A 234 -17.66 3.06 -2.39
C LYS A 234 -18.03 4.44 -1.83
N SER A 235 -17.60 4.74 -0.60
CA SER A 235 -17.85 6.05 0.01
C SER A 235 -17.11 7.16 -0.74
N LEU A 236 -15.84 6.93 -1.11
CA LEU A 236 -15.07 7.86 -1.92
C LEU A 236 -15.70 8.07 -3.32
N MET A 237 -16.09 6.98 -4.00
CA MET A 237 -16.74 7.07 -5.31
C MET A 237 -18.09 7.81 -5.27
N LYS A 238 -18.84 7.72 -4.17
CA LYS A 238 -20.10 8.43 -4.00
C LYS A 238 -19.95 9.94 -3.81
N LEU A 239 -18.76 10.43 -3.48
CA LEU A 239 -18.48 11.86 -3.36
C LEU A 239 -18.40 12.56 -4.71
N ALA A 240 -18.11 11.82 -5.78
CA ALA A 240 -18.02 12.38 -7.13
C ALA A 240 -19.38 12.98 -7.56
N PRO A 241 -19.44 14.27 -7.88
CA PRO A 241 -20.66 14.90 -8.42
C PRO A 241 -21.01 14.28 -9.76
N LYS A 242 -22.29 14.28 -10.12
CA LYS A 242 -22.75 13.75 -11.42
C LYS A 242 -22.86 14.82 -12.49
N THR A 243 -23.02 16.07 -12.09
CA THR A 243 -23.22 17.23 -12.96
C THR A 243 -22.36 18.39 -12.53
N ALA A 244 -22.03 19.26 -13.44
CA ALA A 244 -21.34 20.53 -13.23
C ALA A 244 -22.16 21.69 -13.81
N THR A 245 -22.17 22.87 -13.20
CA THR A 245 -22.77 24.08 -13.74
C THR A 245 -21.68 24.89 -14.44
N LEU A 246 -21.68 24.89 -15.77
CA LEU A 246 -20.72 25.62 -16.61
C LEU A 246 -21.27 26.99 -17.04
N LEU A 247 -20.38 27.95 -17.16
CA LEU A 247 -20.67 29.27 -17.70
C LEU A 247 -20.32 29.28 -19.20
N ARG A 248 -21.33 29.11 -20.05
CA ARG A 248 -21.14 29.17 -21.52
C ARG A 248 -21.85 30.41 -22.13
N GLY A 249 -21.05 31.31 -22.73
CA GLY A 249 -21.58 32.52 -23.30
C GLY A 249 -22.33 33.45 -22.34
N GLY A 250 -21.92 33.45 -21.02
CA GLY A 250 -22.56 34.27 -19.98
C GLY A 250 -23.83 33.66 -19.39
N THR A 251 -24.23 32.44 -19.82
CA THR A 251 -25.37 31.72 -19.27
C THR A 251 -24.89 30.45 -18.56
N GLU A 252 -25.50 30.14 -17.40
CA GLU A 252 -25.24 28.92 -16.65
C GLU A 252 -25.96 27.73 -17.28
N VAL A 253 -25.24 26.67 -17.57
CA VAL A 253 -25.74 25.42 -18.14
C VAL A 253 -25.29 24.26 -17.29
N SER A 254 -26.23 23.46 -16.78
CA SER A 254 -25.90 22.21 -16.09
C SER A 254 -25.60 21.11 -17.09
N VAL A 255 -24.41 20.53 -17.01
CA VAL A 255 -23.95 19.46 -17.92
C VAL A 255 -23.51 18.22 -17.10
N PRO A 256 -23.57 17.02 -17.68
CA PRO A 256 -22.90 15.85 -17.10
C PRO A 256 -21.40 16.10 -16.92
N ILE A 257 -20.83 15.58 -15.83
CA ILE A 257 -19.40 15.82 -15.51
C ILE A 257 -18.45 15.33 -16.62
N ALA A 258 -18.85 14.30 -17.37
CA ALA A 258 -18.08 13.76 -18.49
C ALA A 258 -17.94 14.73 -19.67
N GLU A 259 -18.75 15.78 -19.72
CA GLU A 259 -18.71 16.81 -20.78
C GLU A 259 -17.84 18.01 -20.43
N VAL A 260 -17.38 18.09 -19.18
CA VAL A 260 -16.49 19.16 -18.70
C VAL A 260 -15.11 18.98 -19.30
N ARG A 261 -14.54 20.06 -19.82
CA ARG A 261 -13.20 20.08 -20.43
C ARG A 261 -12.27 20.99 -19.64
N LYS A 262 -10.98 20.73 -19.73
CA LYS A 262 -9.95 21.63 -19.20
C LYS A 262 -10.10 23.02 -19.84
N GLY A 263 -10.12 24.06 -18.99
CA GLY A 263 -10.35 25.45 -19.37
C GLY A 263 -11.82 25.89 -19.34
N ASP A 264 -12.78 24.98 -19.12
CA ASP A 264 -14.17 25.35 -18.88
C ASP A 264 -14.30 26.11 -17.55
N VAL A 265 -15.13 27.16 -17.56
CA VAL A 265 -15.45 27.89 -16.33
C VAL A 265 -16.70 27.33 -15.69
N PHE A 266 -16.59 26.94 -14.43
CA PHE A 266 -17.70 26.40 -13.66
C PHE A 266 -18.00 27.24 -12.41
N VAL A 267 -19.21 27.11 -11.94
CA VAL A 267 -19.77 27.86 -10.80
C VAL A 267 -20.14 26.88 -9.69
N VAL A 268 -19.79 27.23 -8.46
CA VAL A 268 -20.12 26.44 -7.26
C VAL A 268 -20.77 27.33 -6.22
N ARG A 269 -22.01 27.01 -5.87
CA ARG A 269 -22.81 27.73 -4.86
C ARG A 269 -22.58 27.15 -3.46
N PRO A 270 -22.95 27.89 -2.42
CA PRO A 270 -22.92 27.36 -1.06
C PRO A 270 -23.71 26.05 -0.93
N GLY A 271 -23.10 25.04 -0.33
CA GLY A 271 -23.64 23.70 -0.15
C GLY A 271 -23.45 22.77 -1.34
N GLU A 272 -22.90 23.22 -2.47
CA GLU A 272 -22.60 22.38 -3.63
C GLU A 272 -21.20 21.77 -3.53
N ASN A 273 -21.05 20.58 -4.11
CA ASN A 273 -19.74 19.96 -4.24
C ASN A 273 -19.03 20.49 -5.50
N ILE A 274 -17.72 20.69 -5.38
CA ILE A 274 -16.86 21.11 -6.48
C ILE A 274 -16.78 19.96 -7.49
N PRO A 275 -17.12 20.22 -8.80
CA PRO A 275 -17.29 19.15 -9.77
C PRO A 275 -15.97 18.55 -10.29
N VAL A 276 -14.96 19.39 -10.52
CA VAL A 276 -13.64 19.02 -11.06
C VAL A 276 -12.57 19.86 -10.38
N ASP A 277 -11.30 19.47 -10.50
CA ASP A 277 -10.21 20.30 -9.95
C ASP A 277 -10.09 21.60 -10.76
N GLY A 278 -9.88 22.70 -10.05
CA GLY A 278 -9.83 24.02 -10.68
C GLY A 278 -9.03 25.03 -9.89
N ILE A 279 -8.99 26.26 -10.45
CA ILE A 279 -8.43 27.46 -9.81
C ILE A 279 -9.56 28.48 -9.69
N VAL A 280 -9.67 29.12 -8.54
CA VAL A 280 -10.67 30.17 -8.30
C VAL A 280 -10.32 31.40 -9.15
N LEU A 281 -11.24 31.82 -10.00
CA LEU A 281 -11.14 33.04 -10.83
C LEU A 281 -11.78 34.24 -10.15
N GLU A 282 -12.84 34.00 -9.36
CA GLU A 282 -13.62 35.05 -8.70
C GLU A 282 -14.36 34.48 -7.51
N GLY A 283 -14.41 35.25 -6.43
CA GLY A 283 -15.12 34.88 -5.19
C GLY A 283 -14.17 34.39 -4.09
N SER A 284 -14.74 34.29 -2.90
CA SER A 284 -14.06 33.71 -1.72
C SER A 284 -15.04 32.86 -0.92
N SER A 285 -14.56 31.73 -0.39
CA SER A 285 -15.40 30.85 0.41
C SER A 285 -14.57 29.90 1.27
N ALA A 286 -15.16 29.47 2.37
CA ALA A 286 -14.67 28.34 3.14
C ALA A 286 -15.07 27.02 2.45
N VAL A 287 -14.09 26.18 2.09
CA VAL A 287 -14.29 24.90 1.42
C VAL A 287 -13.95 23.77 2.40
N ASN A 288 -14.89 22.85 2.57
CA ASN A 288 -14.68 21.66 3.37
C ASN A 288 -13.98 20.58 2.52
N GLU A 289 -12.71 20.34 2.82
CA GLU A 289 -11.88 19.34 2.14
C GLU A 289 -11.78 18.01 2.90
N SER A 290 -12.54 17.83 4.00
CA SER A 290 -12.48 16.65 4.89
C SER A 290 -12.69 15.31 4.17
N ALA A 291 -13.39 15.31 3.05
CA ALA A 291 -13.61 14.13 2.24
C ALA A 291 -12.34 13.57 1.59
N LEU A 292 -11.35 14.43 1.32
CA LEU A 292 -10.07 14.07 0.68
C LEU A 292 -8.90 14.08 1.68
N THR A 293 -8.88 15.05 2.59
CA THR A 293 -7.77 15.25 3.53
C THR A 293 -8.02 14.64 4.90
N GLY A 294 -9.28 14.36 5.25
CA GLY A 294 -9.68 13.93 6.59
C GLY A 294 -9.76 15.06 7.61
N GLU A 295 -9.43 16.32 7.22
CA GLU A 295 -9.48 17.49 8.11
C GLU A 295 -10.90 18.07 8.21
N SER A 296 -11.39 18.25 9.43
CA SER A 296 -12.76 18.77 9.65
C SER A 296 -12.86 20.29 9.57
N ILE A 297 -11.72 21.01 9.60
CA ILE A 297 -11.70 22.47 9.56
C ILE A 297 -11.75 22.91 8.10
N PRO A 298 -12.74 23.72 7.69
CA PRO A 298 -12.81 24.26 6.34
C PRO A 298 -11.61 25.16 6.03
N VAL A 299 -11.16 25.13 4.78
CA VAL A 299 -10.05 25.95 4.28
C VAL A 299 -10.61 27.14 3.50
N ASP A 300 -10.18 28.34 3.85
CA ASP A 300 -10.57 29.53 3.11
C ASP A 300 -9.88 29.53 1.74
N LYS A 301 -10.66 29.77 0.70
CA LYS A 301 -10.22 29.86 -0.69
C LYS A 301 -10.56 31.23 -1.25
N ALA A 302 -9.60 31.83 -1.91
CA ALA A 302 -9.69 33.14 -2.58
C ALA A 302 -9.25 33.03 -4.05
N GLU A 303 -9.31 34.10 -4.78
CA GLU A 303 -8.85 34.18 -6.17
C GLU A 303 -7.40 33.71 -6.32
N GLY A 304 -7.15 32.80 -7.26
CA GLY A 304 -5.86 32.14 -7.50
C GLY A 304 -5.66 30.82 -6.75
N ASP A 305 -6.50 30.48 -5.76
CA ASP A 305 -6.36 29.26 -5.01
C ASP A 305 -6.86 28.03 -5.76
N LYS A 306 -6.24 26.90 -5.49
CA LYS A 306 -6.65 25.59 -6.04
C LYS A 306 -7.84 25.03 -5.26
N VAL A 307 -8.77 24.45 -5.99
CA VAL A 307 -9.91 23.70 -5.44
C VAL A 307 -9.94 22.29 -6.04
N SER A 308 -10.35 21.33 -5.23
CA SER A 308 -10.34 19.90 -5.61
C SER A 308 -11.74 19.34 -5.77
N ALA A 309 -11.91 18.43 -6.72
CA ALA A 309 -13.16 17.73 -6.96
C ALA A 309 -13.69 17.03 -5.70
N ALA A 310 -15.01 16.99 -5.54
CA ALA A 310 -15.72 16.37 -4.41
C ALA A 310 -15.55 17.04 -3.04
N THR A 311 -14.87 18.17 -2.94
CA THR A 311 -14.90 19.04 -1.76
C THR A 311 -16.16 19.90 -1.77
N THR A 312 -16.63 20.34 -0.59
CA THR A 312 -17.92 21.03 -0.46
C THR A 312 -17.70 22.50 -0.18
N ASN A 313 -18.26 23.35 -1.04
CA ASN A 313 -18.32 24.79 -0.82
C ASN A 313 -19.31 25.14 0.30
N GLN A 314 -18.88 25.85 1.35
CA GLN A 314 -19.73 26.08 2.51
C GLN A 314 -20.49 27.43 2.53
N SER A 315 -19.82 28.52 2.17
CA SER A 315 -20.35 29.86 2.51
C SER A 315 -20.47 30.81 1.32
N GLY A 316 -19.43 30.92 0.49
CA GLY A 316 -19.35 31.92 -0.59
C GLY A 316 -19.73 31.34 -1.93
N PHE A 317 -19.80 32.22 -2.94
CA PHE A 317 -19.91 31.86 -4.32
C PHE A 317 -18.50 31.77 -4.93
N LEU A 318 -18.23 30.69 -5.65
CA LEU A 318 -16.96 30.47 -6.33
C LEU A 318 -17.18 30.30 -7.82
N ARG A 319 -16.38 31.02 -8.60
CA ARG A 319 -16.24 30.84 -10.04
C ARG A 319 -14.83 30.34 -10.33
N CYS A 320 -14.72 29.16 -10.90
CA CYS A 320 -13.46 28.45 -11.07
C CYS A 320 -13.23 28.05 -12.51
N GLU A 321 -11.96 27.96 -12.92
CA GLU A 321 -11.53 27.36 -14.19
C GLU A 321 -11.09 25.92 -13.96
N ALA A 322 -11.56 25.00 -14.78
CA ALA A 322 -11.21 23.58 -14.71
C ALA A 322 -9.76 23.34 -15.15
N THR A 323 -8.94 22.80 -14.25
CA THR A 323 -7.53 22.48 -14.52
C THR A 323 -7.29 21.01 -14.79
N ARG A 324 -8.01 20.12 -14.08
CA ARG A 324 -7.98 18.66 -14.26
C ARG A 324 -9.41 18.13 -14.33
N VAL A 325 -9.66 17.23 -15.28
CA VAL A 325 -11.01 16.70 -15.56
C VAL A 325 -10.96 15.18 -15.73
N GLY A 326 -12.07 14.50 -15.51
CA GLY A 326 -12.21 13.06 -15.72
C GLY A 326 -11.27 12.24 -14.84
N GLU A 327 -10.43 11.40 -15.46
CA GLU A 327 -9.48 10.51 -14.75
C GLU A 327 -8.29 11.25 -14.11
N ASP A 328 -8.03 12.49 -14.54
CA ASP A 328 -6.92 13.29 -14.05
C ASP A 328 -7.27 14.06 -12.76
N THR A 329 -8.55 14.07 -12.34
CA THR A 329 -8.94 14.74 -11.09
C THR A 329 -8.29 14.06 -9.87
N THR A 330 -8.00 14.87 -8.85
CA THR A 330 -7.43 14.39 -7.58
C THR A 330 -8.24 13.24 -6.98
N LEU A 331 -9.57 13.34 -6.99
CA LEU A 331 -10.44 12.27 -6.50
C LEU A 331 -10.30 10.98 -7.34
N ALA A 332 -10.25 11.09 -8.67
CA ALA A 332 -10.08 9.93 -9.54
C ALA A 332 -8.73 9.24 -9.33
N GLN A 333 -7.66 10.00 -9.14
CA GLN A 333 -6.33 9.48 -8.79
C GLN A 333 -6.34 8.76 -7.44
N ILE A 334 -7.00 9.31 -6.42
CA ILE A 334 -7.16 8.66 -5.10
C ILE A 334 -7.90 7.33 -5.25
N ILE A 335 -9.03 7.32 -5.94
CA ILE A 335 -9.83 6.11 -6.19
C ILE A 335 -8.98 5.06 -6.92
N ARG A 336 -8.23 5.46 -7.93
CA ARG A 336 -7.33 4.58 -8.67
C ARG A 336 -6.24 3.99 -7.78
N MET A 337 -5.54 4.81 -7.00
CA MET A 337 -4.50 4.33 -6.07
C MET A 337 -5.05 3.32 -5.06
N VAL A 338 -6.20 3.58 -4.46
CA VAL A 338 -6.84 2.65 -3.51
C VAL A 338 -7.28 1.35 -4.20
N SER A 339 -7.77 1.44 -5.44
CA SER A 339 -8.16 0.28 -6.26
C SER A 339 -6.95 -0.57 -6.66
N ASP A 340 -5.86 0.07 -7.09
CA ASP A 340 -4.61 -0.60 -7.47
C ASP A 340 -3.95 -1.28 -6.26
N ALA A 341 -3.94 -0.61 -5.10
CA ALA A 341 -3.48 -1.22 -3.86
C ALA A 341 -4.29 -2.47 -3.48
N ALA A 342 -5.62 -2.44 -3.70
CA ALA A 342 -6.49 -3.60 -3.46
C ALA A 342 -6.27 -4.75 -4.47
N ALA A 343 -5.81 -4.44 -5.68
CA ALA A 343 -5.51 -5.43 -6.73
C ALA A 343 -4.13 -6.07 -6.58
N THR A 344 -3.19 -5.43 -5.86
CA THR A 344 -1.85 -5.95 -5.64
C THR A 344 -1.78 -6.90 -4.44
N LYS A 345 -0.74 -7.75 -4.38
CA LYS A 345 -0.50 -8.65 -3.26
C LYS A 345 0.77 -8.29 -2.50
N ALA A 346 0.64 -8.17 -1.19
CA ALA A 346 1.77 -8.06 -0.29
C ALA A 346 2.62 -9.36 -0.27
N PRO A 347 3.93 -9.29 -0.01
CA PRO A 347 4.80 -10.47 0.12
C PRO A 347 4.27 -11.52 1.10
N ILE A 348 3.71 -11.11 2.23
CA ILE A 348 3.11 -12.02 3.22
C ILE A 348 1.91 -12.79 2.66
N ALA A 349 1.12 -12.19 1.75
CA ALA A 349 0.01 -12.86 1.08
C ALA A 349 0.49 -13.95 0.12
N LYS A 350 1.60 -13.73 -0.59
CA LYS A 350 2.20 -14.73 -1.49
C LYS A 350 2.66 -15.97 -0.72
N ILE A 351 3.20 -15.81 0.50
CA ILE A 351 3.58 -16.92 1.38
C ILE A 351 2.33 -17.71 1.80
N ALA A 352 1.27 -17.03 2.23
CA ALA A 352 0.01 -17.67 2.61
C ALA A 352 -0.62 -18.46 1.45
N ASP A 353 -0.57 -17.91 0.23
CA ASP A 353 -1.07 -18.59 -0.98
C ASP A 353 -0.26 -19.85 -1.31
N THR A 354 1.07 -19.80 -1.18
CA THR A 354 1.96 -20.95 -1.37
C THR A 354 1.63 -22.06 -0.39
N VAL A 355 1.47 -21.72 0.89
CA VAL A 355 1.04 -22.69 1.93
C VAL A 355 -0.31 -23.30 1.58
N SER A 356 -1.28 -22.48 1.14
CA SER A 356 -2.61 -22.97 0.71
C SER A 356 -2.54 -23.98 -0.43
N GLY A 357 -1.60 -23.82 -1.35
CA GLY A 357 -1.42 -24.73 -2.49
C GLY A 357 -1.04 -26.16 -2.10
N PHE A 358 -0.21 -26.31 -1.08
CA PHE A 358 0.19 -27.62 -0.54
C PHE A 358 -0.80 -28.18 0.48
N PHE A 359 -1.56 -27.32 1.13
CA PHE A 359 -2.42 -27.70 2.24
C PHE A 359 -3.51 -28.70 1.84
N VAL A 360 -4.23 -28.43 0.75
CA VAL A 360 -5.35 -29.29 0.31
C VAL A 360 -4.91 -30.72 -0.07
N PRO A 361 -3.88 -30.93 -0.90
CA PRO A 361 -3.34 -32.27 -1.14
C PRO A 361 -2.89 -33.00 0.12
N THR A 362 -2.22 -32.30 1.04
CA THR A 362 -1.76 -32.87 2.32
C THR A 362 -2.93 -33.33 3.17
N VAL A 363 -3.99 -32.55 3.26
CA VAL A 363 -5.22 -32.92 4.01
C VAL A 363 -5.91 -34.14 3.42
N ILE A 364 -6.01 -34.24 2.09
CA ILE A 364 -6.57 -35.43 1.43
C ILE A 364 -5.74 -36.68 1.81
N SER A 365 -4.40 -36.54 1.80
CA SER A 365 -3.51 -37.64 2.20
C SER A 365 -3.72 -38.02 3.68
N ILE A 366 -3.83 -37.04 4.58
CA ILE A 366 -4.11 -37.29 6.00
C ILE A 366 -5.47 -38.01 6.17
N ALA A 367 -6.50 -37.59 5.46
CA ALA A 367 -7.82 -38.21 5.53
C ALA A 367 -7.80 -39.69 5.08
N VAL A 368 -7.10 -39.98 3.98
CA VAL A 368 -6.90 -41.35 3.48
C VAL A 368 -6.11 -42.20 4.48
N VAL A 369 -4.99 -41.67 4.98
CA VAL A 369 -4.16 -42.36 6.00
C VAL A 369 -5.00 -42.61 7.27
N THR A 370 -5.76 -41.64 7.74
CA THR A 370 -6.65 -41.78 8.91
C THR A 370 -7.66 -42.92 8.70
N THR A 371 -8.31 -42.97 7.54
CA THR A 371 -9.25 -44.07 7.21
C THR A 371 -8.56 -45.41 7.22
N ILE A 372 -7.38 -45.52 6.57
CA ILE A 372 -6.62 -46.79 6.53
C ILE A 372 -6.17 -47.21 7.95
N VAL A 373 -5.67 -46.30 8.76
CA VAL A 373 -5.22 -46.62 10.14
C VAL A 373 -6.39 -47.17 10.97
N TRP A 374 -7.57 -46.56 10.93
CA TRP A 374 -8.72 -47.06 11.67
C TRP A 374 -9.21 -48.41 11.18
N LEU A 375 -9.11 -48.70 9.86
CA LEU A 375 -9.39 -50.04 9.30
C LEU A 375 -8.36 -51.06 9.80
N LEU A 376 -7.06 -50.72 9.83
CA LEU A 376 -6.03 -51.62 10.36
C LEU A 376 -6.16 -51.85 11.84
N LEU A 377 -6.77 -50.94 12.60
CA LEU A 377 -7.12 -51.08 14.00
C LEU A 377 -8.40 -51.94 14.22
N GLY A 378 -8.94 -52.54 13.14
CA GLY A 378 -10.10 -53.44 13.22
C GLY A 378 -11.44 -52.72 13.39
N ARG A 379 -11.53 -51.42 13.11
CA ARG A 379 -12.81 -50.70 13.15
C ARG A 379 -13.56 -50.88 11.83
N GLU A 380 -14.87 -50.84 11.94
CA GLU A 380 -15.76 -50.92 10.77
C GLU A 380 -15.51 -49.83 9.76
N PHE A 381 -15.79 -50.10 8.47
CA PHE A 381 -15.52 -49.17 7.38
C PHE A 381 -16.29 -47.86 7.55
N GLY A 382 -17.54 -47.86 7.95
CA GLY A 382 -18.34 -46.66 8.20
C GLY A 382 -17.72 -45.76 9.25
N TYR A 383 -17.26 -46.33 10.37
CA TYR A 383 -16.57 -45.62 11.42
C TYR A 383 -15.24 -44.97 10.90
N ALA A 384 -14.42 -45.77 10.21
CA ALA A 384 -13.13 -45.32 9.66
C ALA A 384 -13.35 -44.19 8.62
N LEU A 385 -14.34 -44.36 7.75
CA LEU A 385 -14.72 -43.35 6.73
C LEU A 385 -15.19 -42.04 7.38
N ALA A 386 -16.01 -42.12 8.44
CA ALA A 386 -16.47 -40.92 9.18
C ALA A 386 -15.32 -40.11 9.76
N ARG A 387 -14.23 -40.75 10.22
CA ARG A 387 -13.01 -40.07 10.69
C ARG A 387 -12.29 -39.38 9.54
N GLY A 388 -12.14 -40.06 8.38
CA GLY A 388 -11.56 -39.43 7.18
C GLY A 388 -12.37 -38.23 6.69
N ILE A 389 -13.71 -38.37 6.66
CA ILE A 389 -14.61 -37.26 6.30
C ILE A 389 -14.47 -36.10 7.29
N SER A 390 -14.40 -36.36 8.59
CA SER A 390 -14.19 -35.35 9.61
C SER A 390 -12.90 -34.55 9.37
N VAL A 391 -11.79 -35.21 8.99
CA VAL A 391 -10.52 -34.57 8.63
C VAL A 391 -10.70 -33.69 7.40
N LEU A 392 -11.34 -34.17 6.34
CA LEU A 392 -11.59 -33.37 5.12
C LEU A 392 -12.39 -32.10 5.43
N VAL A 393 -13.42 -32.21 6.27
CA VAL A 393 -14.33 -31.09 6.54
C VAL A 393 -13.70 -30.04 7.43
N ILE A 394 -13.02 -30.43 8.53
CA ILE A 394 -12.39 -29.47 9.45
C ILE A 394 -11.23 -28.72 8.82
N SER A 395 -10.61 -29.28 7.81
CA SER A 395 -9.38 -28.77 7.19
C SER A 395 -9.63 -27.78 6.06
N CYS A 396 -10.81 -27.17 5.97
CA CYS A 396 -11.05 -26.14 4.95
C CYS A 396 -10.20 -24.88 5.19
N PRO A 397 -9.32 -24.45 4.26
CA PRO A 397 -8.52 -23.26 4.45
C PRO A 397 -9.27 -21.96 4.08
N CYS A 398 -10.57 -21.89 4.39
CA CYS A 398 -11.44 -20.77 3.99
C CYS A 398 -10.95 -19.43 4.53
N ALA A 399 -10.59 -19.38 5.82
CA ALA A 399 -10.14 -18.18 6.50
C ALA A 399 -8.75 -17.72 6.04
N LEU A 400 -7.87 -18.65 5.63
CA LEU A 400 -6.50 -18.35 5.23
C LEU A 400 -6.45 -17.43 4.00
N GLY A 401 -7.32 -17.68 3.01
CA GLY A 401 -7.39 -16.87 1.79
C GLY A 401 -7.90 -15.44 2.01
N LEU A 402 -8.53 -15.17 3.16
CA LEU A 402 -9.07 -13.86 3.52
C LEU A 402 -8.19 -13.11 4.52
N ALA A 403 -7.33 -13.82 5.24
CA ALA A 403 -6.58 -13.29 6.37
C ALA A 403 -5.77 -12.02 6.03
N THR A 404 -5.12 -12.00 4.88
CA THR A 404 -4.30 -10.88 4.42
C THR A 404 -5.10 -9.85 3.61
N PRO A 405 -5.87 -10.23 2.55
CA PRO A 405 -6.51 -9.23 1.69
C PRO A 405 -7.53 -8.34 2.43
N VAL A 406 -8.28 -8.92 3.37
CA VAL A 406 -9.29 -8.15 4.11
C VAL A 406 -8.63 -7.11 5.02
N ALA A 407 -7.56 -7.48 5.72
CA ALA A 407 -6.83 -6.55 6.58
C ALA A 407 -6.18 -5.40 5.77
N ILE A 408 -5.56 -5.72 4.63
CA ILE A 408 -4.96 -4.72 3.74
C ILE A 408 -6.04 -3.76 3.22
N MET A 409 -7.19 -4.26 2.76
CA MET A 409 -8.24 -3.39 2.24
C MET A 409 -8.84 -2.48 3.32
N VAL A 410 -9.05 -3.00 4.53
CA VAL A 410 -9.51 -2.17 5.65
C VAL A 410 -8.44 -1.13 6.03
N GLY A 411 -7.17 -1.54 6.08
CA GLY A 411 -6.05 -0.64 6.34
C GLY A 411 -5.92 0.47 5.30
N ASN A 412 -5.93 0.13 4.01
CA ASN A 412 -5.91 1.12 2.93
C ASN A 412 -7.14 2.03 2.97
N GLY A 413 -8.32 1.48 3.24
CA GLY A 413 -9.53 2.27 3.38
C GLY A 413 -9.51 3.26 4.55
N LEU A 414 -8.91 2.86 5.67
CA LEU A 414 -8.68 3.75 6.81
C LEU A 414 -7.63 4.81 6.50
N GLY A 415 -6.54 4.42 5.83
CA GLY A 415 -5.51 5.35 5.35
C GLY A 415 -6.09 6.41 4.44
N ALA A 416 -6.82 5.99 3.41
CA ALA A 416 -7.43 6.91 2.44
C ALA A 416 -8.39 7.93 3.08
N LYS A 417 -9.17 7.52 4.09
CA LYS A 417 -10.03 8.43 4.86
C LYS A 417 -9.27 9.48 5.66
N ASN A 418 -8.00 9.24 5.94
CA ASN A 418 -7.11 10.14 6.67
C ASN A 418 -6.04 10.77 5.76
N GLY A 419 -6.24 10.78 4.45
CA GLY A 419 -5.30 11.36 3.50
C GLY A 419 -3.99 10.60 3.34
N ILE A 420 -3.91 9.34 3.75
CA ILE A 420 -2.73 8.47 3.63
C ILE A 420 -3.01 7.41 2.58
N LEU A 421 -2.33 7.48 1.44
CA LEU A 421 -2.56 6.63 0.28
C LEU A 421 -1.36 5.71 0.04
N PHE A 422 -1.58 4.40 0.08
CA PHE A 422 -0.58 3.39 -0.30
C PHE A 422 -0.83 2.95 -1.73
N LYS A 423 0.17 3.02 -2.60
CA LYS A 423 0.03 2.61 -4.01
C LYS A 423 -0.14 1.12 -4.20
N THR A 424 0.46 0.33 -3.32
CA THR A 424 0.40 -1.14 -3.39
C THR A 424 0.26 -1.76 -1.99
N ALA A 425 -0.21 -3.00 -1.95
CA ALA A 425 -0.20 -3.78 -0.72
C ALA A 425 1.23 -4.04 -0.19
N ALA A 426 2.22 -4.09 -1.08
CA ALA A 426 3.62 -4.23 -0.71
C ALA A 426 4.16 -2.96 -0.06
N SER A 427 3.77 -1.77 -0.56
CA SER A 427 4.13 -0.47 0.03
C SER A 427 3.56 -0.35 1.45
N LEU A 428 2.32 -0.79 1.68
CA LEU A 428 1.75 -0.85 3.03
C LEU A 428 2.54 -1.80 3.95
N GLU A 429 2.96 -2.97 3.44
CA GLU A 429 3.79 -3.89 4.24
C GLU A 429 5.18 -3.31 4.53
N ALA A 430 5.82 -2.69 3.55
CA ALA A 430 7.17 -2.13 3.65
C ALA A 430 7.23 -0.98 4.66
N ALA A 431 6.26 -0.05 4.62
CA ALA A 431 6.19 1.10 5.52
C ALA A 431 6.21 0.69 7.00
N GLY A 432 5.55 -0.42 7.38
CA GLY A 432 5.53 -0.92 8.75
C GLY A 432 6.86 -1.51 9.23
N ARG A 433 7.74 -1.88 8.30
CA ARG A 433 9.06 -2.46 8.58
C ARG A 433 10.17 -1.41 8.62
N THR A 434 9.85 -0.13 8.43
CA THR A 434 10.79 0.98 8.45
C THR A 434 11.56 1.04 9.78
N GLN A 435 12.88 1.19 9.68
CA GLN A 435 13.82 1.29 10.79
C GLN A 435 14.54 2.66 10.81
N ILE A 436 14.70 3.26 9.62
CA ILE A 436 15.33 4.55 9.42
C ILE A 436 14.39 5.40 8.59
N VAL A 437 14.12 6.63 9.01
CA VAL A 437 13.38 7.63 8.22
C VAL A 437 14.35 8.72 7.83
N ALA A 438 14.58 8.87 6.53
CA ALA A 438 15.34 9.97 5.95
C ALA A 438 14.34 11.06 5.52
N LEU A 439 14.49 12.25 6.09
CA LEU A 439 13.61 13.39 5.82
C LEU A 439 14.37 14.41 4.98
N ASP A 440 13.80 14.85 3.87
CA ASP A 440 14.28 16.09 3.26
C ASP A 440 14.02 17.27 4.19
N LYS A 441 14.82 18.31 4.10
CA LYS A 441 14.62 19.53 4.90
C LYS A 441 13.45 20.35 4.34
N THR A 442 13.59 20.81 3.10
CA THR A 442 12.74 21.85 2.48
C THR A 442 11.36 21.28 2.10
N GLY A 443 10.27 21.95 2.49
CA GLY A 443 8.91 21.48 2.22
C GLY A 443 8.48 20.27 3.05
N THR A 444 9.41 19.53 3.68
CA THR A 444 9.17 18.34 4.50
C THR A 444 9.24 18.67 5.99
N ILE A 445 10.43 18.96 6.53
CA ILE A 445 10.60 19.41 7.93
C ILE A 445 10.19 20.88 8.05
N THR A 446 10.53 21.70 7.04
CA THR A 446 10.21 23.11 6.97
C THR A 446 9.04 23.37 6.04
N SER A 447 8.48 24.59 6.08
CA SER A 447 7.32 24.94 5.24
C SER A 447 7.64 25.00 3.74
N GLY A 448 8.92 25.15 3.37
CA GLY A 448 9.35 25.37 1.99
C GLY A 448 9.12 26.81 1.52
N GLU A 449 8.52 27.65 2.35
CA GLU A 449 8.25 29.04 2.10
C GLU A 449 9.08 29.89 3.06
N PRO A 450 10.10 30.62 2.57
CA PRO A 450 10.86 31.55 3.40
C PRO A 450 9.95 32.62 3.99
N LYS A 451 10.17 32.96 5.27
CA LYS A 451 9.48 34.05 5.99
C LYS A 451 10.47 35.00 6.64
N VAL A 452 10.07 36.26 6.80
CA VAL A 452 10.84 37.22 7.60
C VAL A 452 10.70 36.80 9.06
N THR A 453 11.86 36.57 9.72
CA THR A 453 11.91 36.10 11.12
C THR A 453 12.40 37.16 12.07
N ASP A 454 13.34 38.01 11.66
CA ASP A 454 13.92 39.04 12.50
C ASP A 454 14.21 40.29 11.68
N ILE A 455 14.02 41.44 12.30
CA ILE A 455 14.28 42.75 11.74
C ILE A 455 15.19 43.48 12.71
N LEU A 456 16.35 43.90 12.22
CA LEU A 456 17.40 44.58 13.01
C LEU A 456 17.69 45.94 12.39
N PRO A 457 16.96 47.01 12.76
CA PRO A 457 17.26 48.36 12.29
C PRO A 457 18.64 48.84 12.81
N ALA A 458 19.34 49.62 12.02
CA ALA A 458 20.54 50.31 12.45
C ALA A 458 20.19 51.45 13.43
N GLU A 459 21.19 51.94 14.17
CA GLU A 459 20.98 52.99 15.15
C GLU A 459 20.42 54.28 14.48
N GLY A 460 19.26 54.74 15.00
CA GLY A 460 18.56 55.90 14.48
C GLY A 460 17.72 55.64 13.22
N VAL A 461 17.47 54.36 12.85
CA VAL A 461 16.59 53.95 11.76
C VAL A 461 15.34 53.29 12.35
N SER A 462 14.16 53.65 11.86
CA SER A 462 12.94 52.97 12.26
C SER A 462 12.77 51.67 11.48
N GLU A 463 12.08 50.70 12.07
CA GLU A 463 11.75 49.43 11.42
C GLU A 463 10.95 49.66 10.13
N ASN A 464 10.05 50.63 10.14
CA ASN A 464 9.23 50.97 8.97
C ASN A 464 10.08 51.55 7.83
N GLU A 465 11.11 52.42 8.12
CA GLU A 465 12.06 52.94 7.13
C GLU A 465 12.86 51.82 6.46
N LEU A 466 13.35 50.87 7.26
CA LEU A 466 14.09 49.71 6.77
C LEU A 466 13.19 48.82 5.88
N LEU A 467 11.99 48.51 6.31
CA LEU A 467 11.05 47.65 5.57
C LEU A 467 10.53 48.33 4.29
N THR A 468 10.27 49.63 4.30
CA THR A 468 9.88 50.42 3.12
C THR A 468 10.95 50.34 2.03
N LEU A 469 12.22 50.51 2.42
CA LEU A 469 13.33 50.38 1.49
C LEU A 469 13.53 48.94 1.01
N ALA A 470 13.40 47.95 1.91
CA ALA A 470 13.49 46.54 1.56
C ALA A 470 12.41 46.17 0.55
N ALA A 471 11.16 46.57 0.79
CA ALA A 471 10.06 46.37 -0.15
C ALA A 471 10.29 47.02 -1.51
N ALA A 472 10.82 48.25 -1.52
CA ALA A 472 11.12 48.98 -2.77
C ALA A 472 12.16 48.25 -3.64
N LEU A 473 13.23 47.72 -3.02
CA LEU A 473 14.28 46.95 -3.72
C LEU A 473 13.78 45.61 -4.20
N GLU A 474 13.07 44.88 -3.33
CA GLU A 474 12.67 43.47 -3.60
C GLU A 474 11.46 43.36 -4.53
N ARG A 475 10.68 44.43 -4.74
CA ARG A 475 9.49 44.43 -5.62
C ARG A 475 9.80 44.01 -7.06
N ARG A 476 11.00 44.22 -7.54
CA ARG A 476 11.45 43.84 -8.90
C ARG A 476 12.36 42.62 -8.90
N SER A 477 12.58 42.00 -7.75
CA SER A 477 13.38 40.78 -7.60
C SER A 477 12.54 39.55 -7.74
N GLU A 478 12.99 38.59 -8.54
CA GLU A 478 12.34 37.27 -8.68
C GLU A 478 12.84 36.24 -7.63
N HIS A 479 13.72 36.65 -6.75
CA HIS A 479 14.35 35.75 -5.78
C HIS A 479 13.33 35.29 -4.73
N PRO A 480 13.36 34.02 -4.28
CA PRO A 480 12.42 33.50 -3.25
C PRO A 480 12.43 34.30 -1.94
N LEU A 481 13.59 34.84 -1.54
CA LEU A 481 13.71 35.69 -0.35
C LEU A 481 13.00 37.04 -0.51
N ALA A 482 12.91 37.57 -1.75
CA ALA A 482 12.16 38.76 -2.05
C ALA A 482 10.67 38.61 -1.78
N LYS A 483 10.10 37.45 -2.21
CA LYS A 483 8.69 37.11 -1.94
C LYS A 483 8.37 37.13 -0.45
N ALA A 484 9.30 36.64 0.39
CA ALA A 484 9.11 36.61 1.84
C ALA A 484 9.04 38.05 2.43
N ILE A 485 9.91 38.95 1.96
CA ILE A 485 9.94 40.36 2.41
C ILE A 485 8.67 41.06 1.93
N LEU A 486 8.29 40.89 0.67
CA LEU A 486 7.07 41.49 0.11
C LEU A 486 5.79 41.03 0.82
N ALA A 487 5.66 39.73 1.05
CA ALA A 487 4.53 39.21 1.80
C ALA A 487 4.46 39.77 3.23
N TYR A 488 5.61 39.90 3.89
CA TYR A 488 5.67 40.50 5.22
C TYR A 488 5.25 41.97 5.20
N THR A 489 5.75 42.75 4.26
CA THR A 489 5.44 44.19 4.16
C THR A 489 4.00 44.45 3.74
N GLU A 490 3.44 43.62 2.88
CA GLU A 490 2.02 43.65 2.50
C GLU A 490 1.08 43.34 3.70
N ALA A 491 1.40 42.32 4.47
CA ALA A 491 0.63 41.95 5.68
C ALA A 491 0.64 43.07 6.74
N HIS A 492 1.70 43.94 6.73
CA HIS A 492 1.84 45.10 7.64
C HIS A 492 1.42 46.42 7.01
N ALA A 493 0.78 46.37 5.82
CA ALA A 493 0.32 47.56 5.08
C ALA A 493 1.45 48.59 4.82
N ILE A 494 2.69 48.16 4.54
CA ILE A 494 3.83 49.00 4.20
C ILE A 494 3.86 49.16 2.69
N GLU A 495 3.66 50.38 2.21
CA GLU A 495 3.73 50.70 0.80
C GLU A 495 5.17 50.76 0.29
N ALA A 496 5.46 50.07 -0.81
CA ALA A 496 6.76 50.07 -1.47
C ALA A 496 6.82 51.21 -2.51
N PRO A 497 7.66 52.23 -2.36
CA PRO A 497 7.84 53.25 -3.37
C PRO A 497 8.46 52.69 -4.65
N GLU A 498 8.22 53.39 -5.78
CA GLU A 498 8.81 52.99 -7.05
C GLU A 498 10.30 53.35 -7.12
N VAL A 499 11.10 52.45 -7.67
CA VAL A 499 12.55 52.62 -7.85
C VAL A 499 12.91 52.69 -9.34
N SER A 500 13.94 53.45 -9.68
CA SER A 500 14.58 53.49 -10.99
C SER A 500 15.94 52.77 -10.96
N ASP A 501 16.49 52.50 -12.15
CA ASP A 501 17.83 51.90 -12.36
C ASP A 501 18.08 50.61 -11.55
N PHE A 502 17.06 49.77 -11.45
CA PHE A 502 17.17 48.49 -10.75
C PHE A 502 18.16 47.55 -11.46
N ALA A 503 19.11 47.05 -10.72
CA ALA A 503 20.05 46.02 -11.19
C ALA A 503 20.24 44.92 -10.16
N ALA A 504 20.07 43.66 -10.59
CA ALA A 504 20.48 42.50 -9.82
C ALA A 504 21.94 42.15 -10.11
N LEU A 505 22.76 42.06 -9.08
CA LEU A 505 24.18 41.73 -9.16
C LEU A 505 24.40 40.28 -8.74
N PRO A 506 24.55 39.34 -9.69
CA PRO A 506 24.65 37.92 -9.37
C PRO A 506 25.74 37.66 -8.32
N GLY A 507 25.37 36.94 -7.24
CA GLY A 507 26.25 36.58 -6.13
C GLY A 507 26.57 37.71 -5.14
N ASN A 508 26.11 38.95 -5.35
CA ASN A 508 26.36 40.08 -4.48
C ASN A 508 25.08 40.65 -3.85
N GLY A 509 24.10 41.03 -4.64
CA GLY A 509 22.86 41.60 -4.14
C GLY A 509 22.11 42.43 -5.20
N LEU A 510 21.40 43.45 -4.74
CA LEU A 510 20.55 44.34 -5.55
C LEU A 510 20.98 45.76 -5.40
N THR A 511 20.83 46.59 -6.47
CA THR A 511 20.97 48.04 -6.43
C THR A 511 19.82 48.68 -7.18
N ALA A 512 19.40 49.85 -6.74
CA ALA A 512 18.42 50.71 -7.42
C ALA A 512 18.60 52.17 -7.00
N THR A 513 17.87 53.10 -7.63
CA THR A 513 17.81 54.50 -7.28
C THR A 513 16.42 54.84 -6.75
N LEU A 514 16.35 55.40 -5.53
CA LEU A 514 15.12 55.90 -4.90
C LEU A 514 15.31 57.39 -4.60
N ASP A 515 14.46 58.24 -5.11
CA ASP A 515 14.51 59.71 -4.97
C ASP A 515 15.89 60.30 -5.28
N GLY A 516 16.57 59.77 -6.32
CA GLY A 516 17.88 60.21 -6.76
C GLY A 516 19.04 59.72 -5.87
N LYS A 517 18.80 58.80 -4.92
CA LYS A 517 19.81 58.22 -4.04
C LYS A 517 19.97 56.74 -4.34
N GLU A 518 21.20 56.27 -4.41
CA GLU A 518 21.49 54.84 -4.55
C GLU A 518 21.05 54.09 -3.30
N ILE A 519 20.27 53.04 -3.51
CA ILE A 519 19.86 52.03 -2.50
C ILE A 519 20.38 50.66 -2.90
N TYR A 520 20.70 49.81 -1.92
CA TYR A 520 21.33 48.52 -2.17
C TYR A 520 20.97 47.50 -1.08
N ALA A 521 20.92 46.26 -1.48
CA ALA A 521 20.70 45.12 -0.59
C ALA A 521 21.62 43.96 -0.98
N GLY A 522 22.01 43.14 -0.01
CA GLY A 522 22.85 41.99 -0.26
C GLY A 522 23.56 41.41 0.96
N HIS A 523 24.62 40.65 0.71
CA HIS A 523 25.45 40.07 1.77
C HIS A 523 26.33 41.11 2.48
N ALA A 524 26.79 40.80 3.69
CA ALA A 524 27.66 41.66 4.48
C ALA A 524 28.89 42.14 3.71
N SER A 525 29.53 41.27 2.93
CA SER A 525 30.72 41.59 2.15
C SER A 525 30.43 42.67 1.04
N PHE A 526 29.29 42.55 0.39
CA PHE A 526 28.85 43.51 -0.61
C PHE A 526 28.52 44.86 0.05
N LEU A 527 27.77 44.84 1.16
CA LEU A 527 27.38 46.07 1.84
C LEU A 527 28.62 46.79 2.41
N ALA A 528 29.65 46.08 2.87
CA ALA A 528 30.87 46.65 3.36
C ALA A 528 31.65 47.48 2.32
N THR A 529 31.38 47.24 1.02
CA THR A 529 31.97 48.09 -0.06
C THR A 529 31.20 49.40 -0.28
N LYS A 530 29.96 49.51 0.24
CA LYS A 530 29.04 50.63 0.02
C LYS A 530 28.80 51.47 1.28
N ALA A 531 28.82 50.84 2.46
CA ALA A 531 28.55 51.46 3.74
C ALA A 531 29.32 50.80 4.89
N ALA A 532 29.61 51.58 5.95
CA ALA A 532 30.19 51.00 7.17
C ALA A 532 29.14 50.11 7.89
N VAL A 533 29.49 48.88 8.13
CA VAL A 533 28.64 47.93 8.88
C VAL A 533 29.07 47.92 10.35
N PRO A 534 28.27 48.38 11.32
CA PRO A 534 28.58 48.34 12.73
C PRO A 534 28.87 46.93 13.22
N GLU A 535 29.92 46.75 14.01
CA GLU A 535 30.35 45.43 14.50
C GLU A 535 29.26 44.75 15.38
N SER A 536 28.49 45.55 16.11
CA SER A 536 27.36 45.07 16.90
C SER A 536 26.26 44.43 16.04
N LEU A 537 25.96 45.04 14.88
CA LEU A 537 24.95 44.53 13.96
C LEU A 537 25.46 43.29 13.20
N LYS A 538 26.75 43.31 12.84
CA LYS A 538 27.44 42.19 12.22
C LYS A 538 27.46 40.96 13.13
N ALA A 539 27.74 41.17 14.43
CA ALA A 539 27.71 40.09 15.41
C ALA A 539 26.29 39.49 15.60
N LYS A 540 25.25 40.35 15.66
CA LYS A 540 23.85 39.89 15.73
C LYS A 540 23.44 39.12 14.47
N ALA A 541 23.78 39.63 13.29
CA ALA A 541 23.50 38.95 12.04
C ALA A 541 24.26 37.61 11.92
N ALA A 542 25.50 37.55 12.40
CA ALA A 542 26.27 36.30 12.46
C ALA A 542 25.66 35.29 13.44
N ALA A 543 25.05 35.73 14.55
CA ALA A 543 24.29 34.89 15.45
C ALA A 543 23.03 34.30 14.77
N LEU A 544 22.25 35.15 14.06
CA LEU A 544 21.10 34.72 13.28
C LEU A 544 21.49 33.74 12.17
N ALA A 545 22.60 33.96 11.46
CA ALA A 545 23.13 32.98 10.52
C ALA A 545 23.54 31.67 11.19
N GLY A 546 24.03 31.74 12.44
CA GLY A 546 24.28 30.55 13.27
C GLY A 546 23.01 29.76 13.67
N GLU A 547 21.85 30.40 13.65
CA GLU A 547 20.54 29.82 13.88
C GLU A 547 19.89 29.26 12.59
N GLY A 548 20.60 29.33 11.46
CA GLY A 548 20.08 28.84 10.17
C GLY A 548 19.25 29.86 9.37
N LYS A 549 19.27 31.14 9.80
CA LYS A 549 18.57 32.22 9.12
C LYS A 549 19.50 32.89 8.10
N THR A 550 18.93 33.53 7.07
CA THR A 550 19.66 34.25 6.04
C THR A 550 19.54 35.76 6.30
N PRO A 551 20.57 36.42 6.86
CA PRO A 551 20.54 37.86 7.08
C PRO A 551 20.84 38.60 5.78
N LEU A 552 19.89 39.42 5.33
CA LEU A 552 20.02 40.34 4.21
C LEU A 552 20.25 41.77 4.72
N TYR A 553 21.30 42.42 4.27
CA TYR A 553 21.67 43.76 4.67
C TYR A 553 21.09 44.77 3.69
N PHE A 554 20.54 45.85 4.20
CA PHE A 554 19.91 46.93 3.43
C PHE A 554 20.56 48.26 3.77
N GLY A 555 20.84 49.06 2.72
CA GLY A 555 21.46 50.38 2.89
C GLY A 555 21.04 51.32 1.78
N GLY A 556 21.29 52.60 2.02
CA GLY A 556 21.03 53.67 1.05
C GLY A 556 21.79 54.93 1.39
N ALA A 557 22.15 55.74 0.37
CA ALA A 557 22.86 56.98 0.53
C ALA A 557 24.17 56.88 1.34
N GLY A 558 24.92 55.77 1.19
CA GLY A 558 26.20 55.57 1.88
C GLY A 558 26.08 55.10 3.36
N ARG A 559 24.90 54.82 3.88
CA ARG A 559 24.69 54.30 5.24
C ARG A 559 23.94 52.97 5.24
N LEU A 560 24.25 52.16 6.23
CA LEU A 560 23.45 50.93 6.49
C LEU A 560 22.14 51.33 7.19
N LEU A 561 21.01 50.77 6.73
CA LEU A 561 19.70 50.95 7.35
C LEU A 561 19.36 49.82 8.31
N GLY A 562 19.83 48.61 8.02
CA GLY A 562 19.58 47.45 8.90
C GLY A 562 19.77 46.11 8.22
N VAL A 563 19.33 45.10 8.91
CA VAL A 563 19.34 43.70 8.47
C VAL A 563 17.95 43.13 8.60
N VAL A 564 17.47 42.43 7.58
CA VAL A 564 16.26 41.63 7.61
C VAL A 564 16.68 40.16 7.47
N ALA A 565 16.32 39.32 8.45
CA ALA A 565 16.61 37.89 8.40
C ALA A 565 15.40 37.13 7.86
N VAL A 566 15.67 36.27 6.91
CA VAL A 566 14.68 35.41 6.28
C VAL A 566 15.08 33.96 6.51
N ALA A 567 14.12 33.12 6.87
CA ALA A 567 14.35 31.68 7.03
C ALA A 567 13.16 30.87 6.56
N ASP A 568 13.45 29.67 6.09
CA ASP A 568 12.46 28.63 5.91
C ASP A 568 12.14 28.02 7.28
N THR A 569 10.93 28.26 7.77
CA THR A 569 10.54 27.93 9.15
C THR A 569 10.16 26.46 9.29
N ILE A 570 10.57 25.83 10.42
CA ILE A 570 10.17 24.47 10.76
C ILE A 570 8.64 24.44 10.95
N LYS A 571 7.97 23.46 10.35
CA LYS A 571 6.54 23.24 10.56
C LYS A 571 6.25 22.97 12.04
N GLU A 572 5.14 23.46 12.54
CA GLU A 572 4.76 23.37 13.96
C GLU A 572 4.70 21.91 14.46
N ASP A 573 4.25 20.99 13.59
CA ASP A 573 4.11 19.57 13.90
C ASP A 573 5.41 18.76 13.77
N SER A 574 6.45 19.27 13.05
CA SER A 574 7.66 18.50 12.75
C SER A 574 8.42 18.00 13.99
N PRO A 575 8.68 18.82 15.04
CA PRO A 575 9.39 18.33 16.22
C PRO A 575 8.61 17.26 16.98
N ARG A 576 7.28 17.32 16.92
CA ARG A 576 6.42 16.31 17.54
C ARG A 576 6.46 15.01 16.72
N ALA A 577 6.32 15.10 15.41
CA ALA A 577 6.35 13.95 14.50
C ALA A 577 7.71 13.19 14.60
N ILE A 578 8.82 13.91 14.65
CA ILE A 578 10.16 13.32 14.83
C ILE A 578 10.26 12.57 16.16
N ARG A 579 9.80 13.15 17.26
CA ARG A 579 9.77 12.46 18.55
C ARG A 579 8.89 11.22 18.54
N GLU A 580 7.74 11.26 17.84
CA GLU A 580 6.88 10.09 17.70
C GLU A 580 7.57 8.96 16.95
N LEU A 581 8.32 9.26 15.86
CA LEU A 581 9.14 8.27 15.13
C LEU A 581 10.21 7.66 16.01
N GLN A 582 10.94 8.48 16.77
CA GLN A 582 11.96 8.03 17.73
C GLN A 582 11.38 7.14 18.84
N ASN A 583 10.18 7.47 19.35
CA ASN A 583 9.46 6.65 20.31
C ASN A 583 9.05 5.28 19.75
N MET A 584 8.82 5.19 18.44
CA MET A 584 8.60 3.93 17.73
C MET A 584 9.89 3.11 17.53
N GLY A 585 11.06 3.61 17.94
CA GLY A 585 12.37 3.00 17.75
C GLY A 585 12.91 3.18 16.33
N ILE A 586 12.51 4.25 15.64
CA ILE A 586 12.96 4.60 14.28
C ILE A 586 14.02 5.69 14.40
N ARG A 587 15.16 5.50 13.72
CA ARG A 587 16.21 6.52 13.59
C ARG A 587 15.79 7.56 12.55
N VAL A 588 15.87 8.82 12.91
CA VAL A 588 15.46 9.93 12.03
C VAL A 588 16.68 10.70 11.55
N VAL A 589 16.87 10.74 10.23
CA VAL A 589 18.01 11.38 9.57
C VAL A 589 17.49 12.53 8.69
N MET A 590 18.05 13.72 8.84
CA MET A 590 17.75 14.86 7.97
C MET A 590 18.75 14.93 6.82
N LEU A 591 18.26 15.09 5.59
CA LEU A 591 19.05 15.32 4.38
C LEU A 591 18.84 16.76 3.91
N THR A 592 19.91 17.46 3.55
CA THR A 592 19.82 18.84 3.02
C THR A 592 21.02 19.19 2.16
N GLY A 593 20.79 20.05 1.17
CA GLY A 593 21.85 20.69 0.38
C GLY A 593 22.53 21.86 1.08
N ASP A 594 22.03 22.29 2.25
CA ASP A 594 22.61 23.41 3.01
C ASP A 594 24.02 23.09 3.52
N ASN A 595 24.72 24.13 3.90
CA ASN A 595 25.99 23.97 4.61
C ASN A 595 25.79 23.34 5.99
N GLN A 596 26.82 22.67 6.51
CA GLN A 596 26.77 21.90 7.76
C GLN A 596 26.25 22.73 8.95
N ARG A 597 26.69 24.00 9.07
CA ARG A 597 26.31 24.86 10.19
C ARG A 597 24.83 25.18 10.25
N THR A 598 24.24 25.54 9.10
CA THR A 598 22.79 25.78 8.96
C THR A 598 21.99 24.51 9.19
N ALA A 599 22.46 23.41 8.61
CA ALA A 599 21.83 22.09 8.75
C ALA A 599 21.79 21.61 10.20
N ASP A 600 22.91 21.74 10.94
CA ASP A 600 22.99 21.37 12.36
C ASP A 600 22.08 22.23 13.25
N ALA A 601 21.91 23.50 12.92
CA ALA A 601 20.99 24.40 13.64
C ALA A 601 19.54 23.94 13.50
N ILE A 602 19.10 23.66 12.26
CA ILE A 602 17.75 23.18 11.96
C ILE A 602 17.54 21.77 12.55
N GLY A 603 18.53 20.88 12.40
CA GLY A 603 18.48 19.53 12.92
C GLY A 603 18.30 19.47 14.45
N ARG A 604 19.00 20.35 15.18
CA ARG A 604 18.82 20.51 16.63
C ARG A 604 17.44 21.02 17.02
N GLN A 605 16.92 22.00 16.28
CA GLN A 605 15.58 22.54 16.53
C GLN A 605 14.48 21.51 16.23
N ALA A 606 14.63 20.76 15.14
CA ALA A 606 13.72 19.70 14.77
C ALA A 606 13.83 18.46 15.66
N GLY A 607 15.01 18.22 16.26
CA GLY A 607 15.27 17.09 17.16
C GLY A 607 15.59 15.79 16.44
N VAL A 608 16.18 15.83 15.23
CA VAL A 608 16.61 14.63 14.47
C VAL A 608 17.82 13.95 15.11
N ASP A 609 18.01 12.66 14.85
CA ASP A 609 19.13 11.88 15.41
C ASP A 609 20.44 12.16 14.67
N GLU A 610 20.37 12.48 13.37
CA GLU A 610 21.51 12.69 12.49
C GLU A 610 21.20 13.70 11.40
N VAL A 611 22.22 14.46 11.00
CA VAL A 611 22.14 15.45 9.93
C VAL A 611 23.20 15.14 8.88
N ILE A 612 22.79 15.02 7.63
CA ILE A 612 23.67 14.86 6.46
C ILE A 612 23.49 16.09 5.58
N ALA A 613 24.47 16.98 5.64
CA ALA A 613 24.48 18.28 4.96
C ALA A 613 25.27 18.24 3.64
N GLY A 614 25.09 19.26 2.81
CA GLY A 614 25.82 19.42 1.53
C GLY A 614 25.47 18.36 0.48
N VAL A 615 24.29 17.73 0.58
CA VAL A 615 23.86 16.69 -0.33
C VAL A 615 23.17 17.33 -1.54
N LEU A 616 23.81 17.26 -2.70
CA LEU A 616 23.20 17.69 -3.95
C LEU A 616 22.03 16.75 -4.33
N PRO A 617 21.09 17.20 -5.17
CA PRO A 617 19.93 16.37 -5.58
C PRO A 617 20.33 14.97 -6.06
N ASP A 618 21.33 14.88 -6.94
CA ASP A 618 21.84 13.62 -7.48
C ASP A 618 22.55 12.74 -6.42
N GLY A 619 23.03 13.33 -5.32
CA GLY A 619 23.69 12.63 -4.22
C GLY A 619 22.73 12.00 -3.21
N LYS A 620 21.45 12.42 -3.18
CA LYS A 620 20.47 11.91 -2.21
C LYS A 620 20.26 10.41 -2.35
N GLU A 621 20.19 9.89 -3.58
CA GLU A 621 20.07 8.44 -3.86
C GLU A 621 21.22 7.64 -3.25
N ALA A 622 22.46 8.13 -3.41
CA ALA A 622 23.66 7.47 -2.87
C ALA A 622 23.65 7.42 -1.32
N VAL A 623 23.15 8.47 -0.68
CA VAL A 623 22.97 8.51 0.79
C VAL A 623 21.93 7.47 1.22
N ILE A 624 20.78 7.38 0.55
CA ILE A 624 19.75 6.36 0.84
C ILE A 624 20.34 4.95 0.72
N ARG A 625 21.11 4.67 -0.35
CA ARG A 625 21.80 3.39 -0.56
C ARG A 625 22.73 3.05 0.62
N LYS A 626 23.44 4.04 1.13
CA LYS A 626 24.35 3.90 2.27
C LYS A 626 23.58 3.59 3.57
N LEU A 627 22.47 4.28 3.80
CA LEU A 627 21.60 4.05 4.96
C LEU A 627 20.93 2.66 4.90
N GLN A 628 20.59 2.15 3.72
CA GLN A 628 20.02 0.81 3.53
C GLN A 628 20.96 -0.32 3.99
N ALA A 629 22.26 -0.10 4.04
CA ALA A 629 23.21 -1.05 4.62
C ALA A 629 23.01 -1.23 6.15
N SER A 630 22.40 -0.23 6.82
CA SER A 630 22.15 -0.23 8.27
C SER A 630 20.71 -0.63 8.64
N GLY A 631 19.79 -0.73 7.68
CA GLY A 631 18.40 -1.10 7.96
C GLY A 631 17.44 -0.70 6.86
N LYS A 632 16.13 -0.95 7.08
CA LYS A 632 15.07 -0.57 6.14
C LYS A 632 14.80 0.92 6.20
N VAL A 633 14.95 1.60 5.07
CA VAL A 633 14.89 3.06 4.94
C VAL A 633 13.59 3.50 4.29
N ALA A 634 12.89 4.44 4.95
CA ALA A 634 11.88 5.25 4.30
C ALA A 634 12.46 6.64 3.97
N MET A 635 12.28 7.11 2.75
CA MET A 635 12.60 8.48 2.33
C MET A 635 11.33 9.30 2.28
N VAL A 636 11.35 10.49 2.87
CA VAL A 636 10.23 11.45 2.84
C VAL A 636 10.69 12.72 2.14
N GLY A 637 9.95 13.14 1.12
CA GLY A 637 10.22 14.34 0.35
C GLY A 637 8.97 14.87 -0.36
N ASP A 638 9.05 16.10 -0.88
CA ASP A 638 7.91 16.80 -1.52
C ASP A 638 8.15 17.14 -3.00
N GLY A 639 9.39 17.08 -3.46
CA GLY A 639 9.84 17.65 -4.72
C GLY A 639 10.33 16.67 -5.78
N ILE A 640 10.50 17.21 -6.99
CA ILE A 640 11.10 16.51 -8.15
C ILE A 640 12.54 16.07 -7.82
N ASN A 641 13.25 16.86 -7.03
CA ASN A 641 14.63 16.59 -6.63
C ASN A 641 14.80 15.35 -5.77
N ASP A 642 13.71 14.89 -5.13
CA ASP A 642 13.71 13.72 -4.25
C ASP A 642 13.30 12.43 -4.96
N ALA A 643 12.75 12.50 -6.18
CA ALA A 643 12.23 11.36 -6.90
C ALA A 643 13.23 10.19 -7.03
N PRO A 644 14.53 10.40 -7.33
CA PRO A 644 15.50 9.31 -7.35
C PRO A 644 15.70 8.66 -5.97
N ALA A 645 15.70 9.45 -4.90
CA ALA A 645 15.85 8.98 -3.52
C ALA A 645 14.59 8.27 -3.02
N LEU A 646 13.39 8.78 -3.37
CA LEU A 646 12.10 8.15 -3.08
C LEU A 646 11.99 6.77 -3.73
N THR A 647 12.35 6.68 -5.01
CA THR A 647 12.34 5.40 -5.75
C THR A 647 13.39 4.42 -5.20
N ARG A 648 14.53 4.91 -4.74
CA ARG A 648 15.62 4.06 -4.21
C ARG A 648 15.30 3.49 -2.84
N ALA A 649 14.60 4.21 -1.99
CA ALA A 649 14.28 3.79 -0.64
C ALA A 649 13.48 2.47 -0.59
N ASP A 650 13.48 1.78 0.55
CA ASP A 650 12.59 0.63 0.75
C ASP A 650 11.11 1.06 0.79
N THR A 651 10.86 2.33 1.13
CA THR A 651 9.55 2.98 1.05
C THR A 651 9.75 4.46 0.73
N GLY A 652 9.30 4.92 -0.42
CA GLY A 652 9.21 6.34 -0.74
C GLY A 652 7.90 6.94 -0.22
N ILE A 653 7.96 8.06 0.46
CA ILE A 653 6.80 8.78 1.01
C ILE A 653 6.79 10.20 0.47
N ALA A 654 5.83 10.53 -0.38
CA ALA A 654 5.60 11.90 -0.83
C ALA A 654 4.69 12.64 0.17
N ILE A 655 5.09 13.85 0.57
CA ILE A 655 4.36 14.68 1.52
C ILE A 655 3.72 15.88 0.83
N GLY A 656 2.46 16.17 1.20
CA GLY A 656 1.64 17.19 0.55
C GLY A 656 1.15 16.75 -0.83
N ALA A 657 0.25 17.50 -1.43
CA ALA A 657 -0.14 17.33 -2.83
C ALA A 657 1.03 17.72 -3.77
N GLY A 658 2.20 17.06 -3.56
CA GLY A 658 3.46 17.34 -4.19
C GLY A 658 3.40 17.36 -5.72
N THR A 659 4.53 17.55 -6.36
CA THR A 659 4.60 17.47 -7.83
C THR A 659 4.18 16.08 -8.32
N ASP A 660 3.53 16.00 -9.47
CA ASP A 660 3.11 14.72 -10.06
C ASP A 660 4.27 13.71 -10.13
N VAL A 661 5.51 14.21 -10.34
CA VAL A 661 6.73 13.37 -10.37
C VAL A 661 7.06 12.77 -9.00
N ALA A 662 6.90 13.50 -7.90
CA ALA A 662 7.13 12.96 -6.56
C ALA A 662 6.04 11.95 -6.19
N ILE A 663 4.79 12.24 -6.56
CA ILE A 663 3.67 11.31 -6.40
C ILE A 663 3.96 10.01 -7.18
N ASP A 664 4.44 10.09 -8.42
CA ASP A 664 4.73 8.91 -9.24
C ASP A 664 5.91 8.09 -8.70
N ALA A 665 6.92 8.73 -8.12
CA ALA A 665 8.10 8.07 -7.56
C ALA A 665 7.86 7.41 -6.19
N ALA A 666 6.88 7.90 -5.41
CA ALA A 666 6.63 7.44 -4.05
C ALA A 666 5.78 6.17 -3.98
N ASP A 667 5.93 5.39 -2.91
CA ASP A 667 5.10 4.25 -2.53
C ASP A 667 3.89 4.64 -1.70
N VAL A 668 4.03 5.72 -0.92
CA VAL A 668 3.00 6.27 -0.04
C VAL A 668 2.85 7.76 -0.36
N VAL A 669 1.63 8.22 -0.50
CA VAL A 669 1.31 9.63 -0.74
C VAL A 669 0.51 10.15 0.45
N LEU A 670 1.03 11.21 1.07
CA LEU A 670 0.35 11.94 2.14
C LEU A 670 -0.29 13.19 1.52
N MET A 671 -1.61 13.25 1.56
CA MET A 671 -2.37 14.35 0.94
C MET A 671 -2.15 15.69 1.66
N ASN A 672 -1.91 15.63 2.96
CA ASN A 672 -1.63 16.80 3.78
C ASN A 672 -0.13 17.08 3.81
N SER A 673 0.23 18.36 3.89
CA SER A 673 1.64 18.77 4.05
C SER A 673 2.08 18.76 5.52
N ARG A 674 1.69 17.74 6.30
CA ARG A 674 2.02 17.58 7.72
C ARG A 674 2.96 16.41 7.94
N LEU A 675 4.06 16.67 8.65
CA LEU A 675 5.03 15.62 8.97
C LEU A 675 4.44 14.56 9.94
N SER A 676 3.44 14.94 10.75
CA SER A 676 2.71 14.04 11.66
C SER A 676 1.99 12.88 10.96
N ASP A 677 1.73 12.99 9.66
CA ASP A 677 1.12 11.91 8.88
C ASP A 677 2.11 10.79 8.54
N VAL A 678 3.43 11.05 8.62
CA VAL A 678 4.47 10.01 8.45
C VAL A 678 4.42 8.97 9.58
N PRO A 679 4.52 9.34 10.88
CA PRO A 679 4.32 8.35 11.94
C PRO A 679 2.94 7.71 11.92
N ALA A 680 1.88 8.42 11.50
CA ALA A 680 0.54 7.87 11.34
C ALA A 680 0.50 6.77 10.26
N ALA A 681 1.14 6.97 9.11
CA ALA A 681 1.25 5.97 8.03
C ALA A 681 1.99 4.71 8.50
N ILE A 682 3.12 4.87 9.19
CA ILE A 682 3.89 3.74 9.74
C ILE A 682 3.09 3.01 10.81
N ARG A 683 2.36 3.73 11.66
CA ARG A 683 1.48 3.18 12.72
C ARG A 683 0.36 2.35 12.13
N LEU A 684 -0.30 2.87 11.10
CA LEU A 684 -1.35 2.16 10.35
C LEU A 684 -0.81 0.88 9.72
N SER A 685 0.34 0.97 9.07
CA SER A 685 0.99 -0.19 8.48
C SER A 685 1.32 -1.26 9.52
N ARG A 686 1.94 -0.89 10.65
CA ARG A 686 2.24 -1.81 11.77
C ARG A 686 0.99 -2.45 12.36
N ALA A 687 -0.09 -1.68 12.53
CA ALA A 687 -1.37 -2.18 13.00
C ALA A 687 -1.98 -3.18 12.02
N THR A 688 -1.91 -2.89 10.72
CA THR A 688 -2.39 -3.78 9.66
C THR A 688 -1.57 -5.08 9.61
N LEU A 689 -0.25 -5.01 9.69
CA LEU A 689 0.62 -6.19 9.76
C LEU A 689 0.33 -7.06 10.98
N ARG A 690 0.16 -6.45 12.16
CA ARG A 690 -0.24 -7.18 13.38
C ARG A 690 -1.58 -7.87 13.17
N ASN A 691 -2.55 -7.18 12.61
CA ASN A 691 -3.86 -7.74 12.30
C ASN A 691 -3.77 -8.91 11.32
N ILE A 692 -2.90 -8.84 10.31
CA ILE A 692 -2.63 -9.95 9.39
C ILE A 692 -2.07 -11.16 10.15
N HIS A 693 -1.09 -10.97 11.04
CA HIS A 693 -0.54 -12.07 11.84
C HIS A 693 -1.60 -12.70 12.75
N GLU A 694 -2.42 -11.90 13.41
CA GLU A 694 -3.55 -12.37 14.22
C GLU A 694 -4.56 -13.15 13.37
N ASN A 695 -4.88 -12.68 12.17
CA ASN A 695 -5.77 -13.37 11.23
C ASN A 695 -5.19 -14.71 10.78
N LEU A 696 -3.90 -14.76 10.47
CA LEU A 696 -3.21 -16.00 10.11
C LEU A 696 -3.19 -16.98 11.30
N PHE A 697 -2.95 -16.49 12.52
CA PHE A 697 -3.04 -17.32 13.72
C PHE A 697 -4.43 -17.96 13.86
N TRP A 698 -5.51 -17.17 13.77
CA TRP A 698 -6.87 -17.67 13.81
C TRP A 698 -7.19 -18.65 12.68
N ALA A 699 -6.68 -18.41 11.47
CA ALA A 699 -6.88 -19.30 10.33
C ALA A 699 -6.21 -20.66 10.51
N PHE A 700 -5.06 -20.72 11.20
CA PHE A 700 -4.32 -21.97 11.40
C PHE A 700 -4.70 -22.74 12.68
N ILE A 701 -4.98 -22.05 13.80
CA ILE A 701 -5.16 -22.69 15.09
C ILE A 701 -6.32 -23.70 15.10
N TYR A 702 -7.43 -23.38 14.39
CA TYR A 702 -8.57 -24.29 14.24
C TYR A 702 -8.19 -25.60 13.53
N ASN A 703 -7.29 -25.50 12.52
CA ASN A 703 -6.81 -26.68 11.80
C ASN A 703 -5.82 -27.50 12.63
N ILE A 704 -4.89 -26.84 13.33
CA ILE A 704 -3.87 -27.50 14.17
C ILE A 704 -4.53 -28.32 15.29
N ILE A 705 -5.57 -27.78 15.91
CA ILE A 705 -6.31 -28.50 16.96
C ILE A 705 -7.32 -29.48 16.37
N GLY A 706 -8.01 -29.05 15.32
CA GLY A 706 -9.14 -29.77 14.75
C GLY A 706 -8.75 -31.05 14.01
N ILE A 707 -7.65 -31.05 13.24
CA ILE A 707 -7.23 -32.22 12.45
C ILE A 707 -6.91 -33.42 13.35
N PRO A 708 -6.10 -33.33 14.44
CA PRO A 708 -5.88 -34.46 15.34
C PRO A 708 -7.17 -34.94 16.04
N LEU A 709 -8.04 -34.00 16.43
CA LEU A 709 -9.33 -34.34 17.01
C LEU A 709 -10.23 -35.12 16.01
N ALA A 710 -10.31 -34.63 14.77
CA ALA A 710 -11.09 -35.29 13.71
C ALA A 710 -10.52 -36.64 13.31
N ALA A 711 -9.19 -36.75 13.26
CA ALA A 711 -8.50 -38.02 13.02
C ALA A 711 -8.72 -39.06 14.15
N GLY A 712 -9.19 -38.62 15.32
CA GLY A 712 -9.52 -39.51 16.42
C GLY A 712 -8.33 -39.80 17.36
N VAL A 713 -7.26 -38.99 17.33
CA VAL A 713 -6.09 -39.16 18.22
C VAL A 713 -6.48 -39.14 19.71
N PHE A 714 -7.51 -38.35 20.06
CA PHE A 714 -7.96 -38.14 21.43
C PHE A 714 -9.17 -39.01 21.84
N ILE A 715 -9.58 -39.98 20.99
CA ILE A 715 -10.63 -40.95 21.36
C ILE A 715 -10.33 -41.71 22.65
N PRO A 716 -9.09 -42.13 22.93
CA PRO A 716 -8.77 -42.77 24.20
C PRO A 716 -9.10 -41.94 25.44
N PHE A 717 -9.15 -40.63 25.30
CA PHE A 717 -9.52 -39.67 26.34
C PHE A 717 -10.99 -39.24 26.32
N GLY A 718 -11.84 -39.93 25.53
CA GLY A 718 -13.27 -39.67 25.42
C GLY A 718 -13.63 -38.47 24.52
N LEU A 719 -12.65 -37.86 23.83
CA LEU A 719 -12.89 -36.72 22.95
C LEU A 719 -13.05 -37.18 21.51
N THR A 720 -14.24 -36.97 20.96
CA THR A 720 -14.56 -37.24 19.55
C THR A 720 -15.09 -36.01 18.86
N LEU A 721 -14.72 -35.81 17.60
CA LEU A 721 -15.25 -34.74 16.76
C LEU A 721 -16.17 -35.32 15.69
N ASN A 722 -17.43 -34.87 15.69
CA ASN A 722 -18.38 -35.14 14.62
C ASN A 722 -18.11 -34.17 13.45
N PRO A 723 -18.22 -34.59 12.17
CA PRO A 723 -18.07 -33.72 10.99
C PRO A 723 -18.88 -32.43 11.04
N MET A 724 -20.08 -32.45 11.64
CA MET A 724 -20.94 -31.26 11.79
C MET A 724 -20.28 -30.16 12.64
N PHE A 725 -19.70 -30.52 13.79
CA PHE A 725 -18.99 -29.55 14.62
C PHE A 725 -17.72 -29.02 13.94
N GLY A 726 -17.07 -29.86 13.13
CA GLY A 726 -15.97 -29.44 12.28
C GLY A 726 -16.39 -28.34 11.29
N ALA A 727 -17.50 -28.54 10.58
CA ALA A 727 -18.04 -27.55 9.64
C ALA A 727 -18.46 -26.24 10.33
N ALA A 728 -19.05 -26.32 11.53
CA ALA A 728 -19.43 -25.15 12.33
C ALA A 728 -18.17 -24.36 12.77
N ALA A 729 -17.14 -25.03 13.27
CA ALA A 729 -15.88 -24.41 13.69
C ALA A 729 -15.20 -23.67 12.53
N MET A 730 -15.21 -24.25 11.32
CA MET A 730 -14.65 -23.62 10.13
C MET A 730 -15.42 -22.36 9.72
N SER A 731 -16.74 -22.37 9.81
CA SER A 731 -17.55 -21.18 9.54
C SER A 731 -17.25 -20.06 10.55
N LEU A 732 -17.04 -20.42 11.83
CA LEU A 732 -16.66 -19.48 12.88
C LEU A 732 -15.25 -18.91 12.67
N SER A 733 -14.31 -19.72 12.19
CA SER A 733 -12.94 -19.27 11.86
C SER A 733 -12.96 -18.11 10.86
N SER A 734 -13.72 -18.23 9.77
CA SER A 734 -13.86 -17.14 8.79
C SER A 734 -14.48 -15.88 9.39
N PHE A 735 -15.47 -16.05 10.27
CA PHE A 735 -16.09 -14.94 10.99
C PHE A 735 -15.08 -14.22 11.91
N CYS A 736 -14.26 -14.98 12.64
CA CYS A 736 -13.22 -14.42 13.52
C CYS A 736 -12.21 -13.57 12.74
N VAL A 737 -11.70 -14.09 11.62
CA VAL A 737 -10.72 -13.39 10.77
C VAL A 737 -11.29 -12.07 10.27
N VAL A 738 -12.51 -12.06 9.74
CA VAL A 738 -13.10 -10.83 9.21
C VAL A 738 -13.44 -9.83 10.31
N SER A 739 -13.99 -10.31 11.43
CA SER A 739 -14.30 -9.44 12.57
C SER A 739 -13.03 -8.81 13.13
N ASN A 740 -11.93 -9.54 13.20
CA ASN A 740 -10.64 -9.01 13.61
C ASN A 740 -10.12 -7.97 12.62
N ALA A 741 -10.23 -8.20 11.31
CA ALA A 741 -9.84 -7.22 10.30
C ALA A 741 -10.67 -5.93 10.38
N LEU A 742 -11.99 -6.03 10.56
CA LEU A 742 -12.86 -4.87 10.71
C LEU A 742 -12.58 -4.05 11.97
N ARG A 743 -11.93 -4.64 12.99
CA ARG A 743 -11.48 -3.92 14.20
C ARG A 743 -10.50 -2.80 13.87
N LEU A 744 -9.75 -2.89 12.75
CA LEU A 744 -8.87 -1.81 12.28
C LEU A 744 -9.62 -0.49 12.04
N ASN A 745 -10.90 -0.51 11.70
CA ASN A 745 -11.70 0.72 11.53
C ASN A 745 -11.86 1.53 12.83
N LEU A 746 -11.59 0.91 13.99
CA LEU A 746 -11.62 1.55 15.31
C LEU A 746 -10.23 2.04 15.75
N PHE A 747 -9.22 1.87 14.89
CA PHE A 747 -7.86 2.25 15.22
C PHE A 747 -7.64 3.75 15.01
N ASP A 748 -7.15 4.42 16.06
CA ASP A 748 -6.79 5.84 16.01
C ASP A 748 -5.32 5.97 15.56
N LEU A 749 -5.13 6.56 14.38
CA LEU A 749 -3.83 6.74 13.71
C LEU A 749 -2.90 7.71 14.46
N HIS A 750 -3.48 8.69 15.14
CA HIS A 750 -2.73 9.74 15.82
C HIS A 750 -2.48 9.45 17.30
N SER A 751 -2.99 8.34 17.82
CA SER A 751 -2.77 7.91 19.21
C SER A 751 -1.41 7.21 19.35
N THR A 752 -0.57 7.74 20.23
CA THR A 752 0.75 7.18 20.57
C THR A 752 0.69 6.04 21.60
N LYS A 753 -0.50 5.70 22.13
CA LYS A 753 -0.67 4.72 23.23
C LYS A 753 -0.18 3.32 22.90
N HIS A 754 -0.12 2.97 21.63
CA HIS A 754 0.27 1.63 21.16
C HIS A 754 1.62 1.60 20.46
N ASP A 755 2.40 2.68 20.56
CA ASP A 755 3.73 2.73 19.98
C ASP A 755 4.67 1.82 20.77
N HIS A 756 5.28 0.87 20.07
CA HIS A 756 6.27 -0.04 20.63
C HIS A 756 7.57 0.09 19.85
N LYS A 757 8.68 0.19 20.57
CA LYS A 757 10.01 0.11 19.96
C LYS A 757 10.16 -1.25 19.28
N ILE A 758 10.54 -1.26 18.01
CA ILE A 758 10.95 -2.50 17.35
C ILE A 758 12.17 -3.00 18.12
N LYS A 759 12.14 -4.28 18.54
CA LYS A 759 13.36 -4.93 19.01
C LYS A 759 14.32 -5.01 17.82
N THR A 760 15.19 -4.05 17.71
CA THR A 760 16.30 -4.08 16.76
C THR A 760 17.20 -5.24 17.23
N SER A 761 17.31 -6.29 16.43
CA SER A 761 18.50 -7.16 16.47
C SER A 761 19.68 -6.20 16.38
N ALA A 762 20.54 -6.22 17.41
CA ALA A 762 21.56 -5.21 17.65
C ALA A 762 22.23 -4.77 16.35
N LEU A 763 21.93 -3.54 15.90
CA LEU A 763 22.73 -2.86 14.89
C LEU A 763 24.14 -2.72 15.49
N PRO A 764 25.23 -3.04 14.76
CA PRO A 764 26.55 -2.66 15.21
C PRO A 764 26.52 -1.16 15.47
N ALA A 765 26.87 -0.78 16.68
CA ALA A 765 27.01 0.62 17.04
C ALA A 765 27.89 1.28 15.99
N ALA A 766 27.32 2.22 15.22
CA ALA A 766 28.10 3.07 14.35
C ALA A 766 29.18 3.72 15.24
N ALA A 767 30.42 3.51 14.86
CA ALA A 767 31.54 4.13 15.51
C ALA A 767 31.25 5.65 15.58
N GLN A 768 31.06 6.18 16.75
CA GLN A 768 31.03 7.61 16.99
C GLN A 768 32.34 8.18 16.42
N PRO A 769 32.33 9.22 15.62
CA PRO A 769 33.55 9.96 15.36
C PRO A 769 33.97 10.57 16.70
N GLN A 770 35.02 10.02 17.28
CA GLN A 770 35.71 10.67 18.39
C GLN A 770 36.24 12.01 17.87
N ALA A 771 35.80 13.08 18.48
CA ALA A 771 36.46 14.37 18.33
C ALA A 771 37.89 14.22 18.88
N GLU A 772 38.82 14.01 17.99
CA GLU A 772 40.25 14.17 18.33
C GLU A 772 40.58 15.64 18.35
N ASP A 773 40.78 16.11 19.58
CA ASP A 773 41.52 17.31 19.87
C ASP A 773 43.01 17.02 19.61
N THR A 774 43.56 17.45 18.51
CA THR A 774 44.98 17.27 18.20
C THR A 774 45.67 18.61 17.96
N THR A 775 46.30 19.07 19.04
CA THR A 775 47.56 19.79 18.97
C THR A 775 48.67 18.79 19.28
N GLU A 776 49.42 18.29 18.26
CA GLU A 776 50.87 18.08 18.28
C GLU A 776 51.36 17.45 16.93
N PRO A 777 52.66 17.57 16.59
CA PRO A 777 53.11 17.70 15.23
C PRO A 777 53.44 16.35 14.54
N VAL A 778 53.32 16.42 13.22
CA VAL A 778 53.58 15.41 12.20
C VAL A 778 54.92 14.70 12.40
N SER A 779 54.86 13.35 12.48
CA SER A 779 55.95 12.46 12.06
C SER A 779 55.39 11.47 11.01
N GLU A 780 56.08 11.45 9.86
CA GLU A 780 55.82 10.54 8.75
C GLU A 780 55.82 9.07 9.18
N SER A 781 54.72 8.40 8.93
CA SER A 781 54.73 6.92 8.76
C SER A 781 53.62 6.47 7.85
N THR A 782 54.00 6.18 6.62
CA THR A 782 53.47 5.22 5.65
C THR A 782 51.98 4.83 5.79
N VAL A 783 51.14 5.55 5.08
CA VAL A 783 49.82 5.06 4.63
C VAL A 783 50.08 4.20 3.38
N LYS A 784 49.73 2.91 3.41
CA LYS A 784 49.66 2.08 2.22
C LYS A 784 48.46 2.58 1.41
N GLU A 785 48.72 3.33 0.36
CA GLU A 785 47.73 3.52 -0.72
C GLU A 785 47.48 2.16 -1.36
N GLU A 786 46.28 1.63 -1.23
CA GLU A 786 45.78 0.56 -2.08
C GLU A 786 45.65 1.14 -3.48
N ARG A 787 46.62 0.86 -4.35
CA ARG A 787 46.60 1.19 -5.77
C ARG A 787 45.58 0.29 -6.44
N PHE A 788 44.38 0.76 -6.68
CA PHE A 788 43.46 0.15 -7.62
C PHE A 788 44.00 0.34 -9.05
N MET A 789 44.17 -0.78 -9.77
CA MET A 789 44.49 -0.73 -11.18
C MET A 789 43.21 -0.69 -12.00
N LYS A 790 43.15 0.15 -13.03
CA LYS A 790 42.05 0.19 -13.99
C LYS A 790 42.49 -0.39 -15.30
N LYS A 791 41.68 -1.30 -15.88
CA LYS A 791 41.83 -1.84 -17.24
C LYS A 791 40.55 -1.53 -18.02
N THR A 792 40.70 -1.13 -19.29
CA THR A 792 39.60 -0.88 -20.21
C THR A 792 39.56 -1.98 -21.27
N LEU A 793 38.42 -2.67 -21.33
CA LEU A 793 38.16 -3.69 -22.35
C LEU A 793 37.31 -3.10 -23.47
N HIS A 794 37.68 -3.30 -24.71
CA HIS A 794 36.86 -3.01 -25.89
C HIS A 794 36.05 -4.23 -26.26
N VAL A 795 34.70 -4.10 -26.20
CA VAL A 795 33.77 -5.21 -26.35
C VAL A 795 32.83 -4.97 -27.53
N GLU A 796 32.88 -5.84 -28.51
CA GLU A 796 31.99 -5.85 -29.68
C GLU A 796 30.77 -6.75 -29.43
N GLY A 797 29.63 -6.36 -29.98
CA GLY A 797 28.39 -7.15 -29.93
C GLY A 797 27.37 -6.71 -28.85
N MET A 798 27.69 -5.70 -28.01
CA MET A 798 26.74 -5.14 -27.09
C MET A 798 25.80 -4.16 -27.81
N MET A 799 24.49 -4.42 -27.79
CA MET A 799 23.50 -3.61 -28.51
C MET A 799 22.46 -2.88 -27.57
N CYS A 800 22.47 -3.13 -26.28
CA CYS A 800 21.51 -2.54 -25.35
C CYS A 800 21.97 -2.67 -23.89
N CYS A 801 21.27 -1.99 -22.98
CA CYS A 801 21.53 -2.01 -21.54
C CYS A 801 21.48 -3.42 -20.88
N HIS A 802 20.77 -4.38 -21.46
CA HIS A 802 20.79 -5.78 -20.99
C HIS A 802 22.11 -6.49 -21.31
N CYS A 803 22.76 -6.14 -22.43
CA CYS A 803 24.10 -6.61 -22.78
C CYS A 803 25.13 -6.05 -21.79
N GLU A 804 25.05 -4.77 -21.46
CA GLU A 804 25.90 -4.14 -20.42
C GLU A 804 25.78 -4.85 -19.08
N ALA A 805 24.54 -5.08 -18.60
CA ALA A 805 24.29 -5.75 -17.34
C ALA A 805 24.87 -7.18 -17.30
N ARG A 806 24.83 -7.89 -18.44
CA ARG A 806 25.37 -9.26 -18.56
C ARG A 806 26.90 -9.24 -18.50
N VAL A 807 27.54 -8.36 -19.24
CA VAL A 807 29.01 -8.22 -19.27
C VAL A 807 29.50 -7.72 -17.90
N LYS A 808 28.83 -6.72 -17.33
CA LYS A 808 29.12 -6.22 -15.98
C LYS A 808 29.10 -7.34 -14.95
N LYS A 809 28.03 -8.11 -14.92
CA LYS A 809 27.87 -9.22 -13.97
C LYS A 809 28.94 -10.32 -14.15
N ALA A 810 29.36 -10.58 -15.37
CA ALA A 810 30.39 -11.57 -15.62
C ALA A 810 31.78 -11.09 -15.15
N LEU A 811 32.08 -9.81 -15.32
CA LEU A 811 33.32 -9.21 -14.83
C LEU A 811 33.36 -9.09 -13.32
N GLU A 812 32.26 -8.65 -12.71
CA GLU A 812 32.15 -8.52 -11.25
C GLU A 812 32.03 -9.88 -10.52
N ALA A 813 31.83 -10.97 -11.22
CA ALA A 813 31.92 -12.33 -10.67
C ALA A 813 33.35 -12.78 -10.38
N LEU A 814 34.37 -12.07 -10.88
CA LEU A 814 35.77 -12.36 -10.59
C LEU A 814 36.14 -11.72 -9.23
N PRO A 815 36.76 -12.48 -8.31
CA PRO A 815 37.01 -12.00 -6.94
C PRO A 815 37.98 -10.81 -6.85
N GLU A 816 38.79 -10.59 -7.87
CA GLU A 816 39.75 -9.50 -7.93
C GLU A 816 39.18 -8.22 -8.58
N VAL A 817 37.96 -8.27 -9.12
CA VAL A 817 37.24 -7.13 -9.71
C VAL A 817 36.43 -6.43 -8.62
N HIS A 818 36.80 -5.21 -8.32
CA HIS A 818 36.09 -4.37 -7.36
C HIS A 818 34.82 -3.75 -7.98
N GLU A 819 34.92 -3.27 -9.23
CA GLU A 819 33.83 -2.62 -9.95
C GLU A 819 34.06 -2.70 -11.46
N ALA A 820 32.98 -2.91 -12.24
CA ALA A 820 33.00 -2.82 -13.69
C ALA A 820 31.95 -1.83 -14.19
N VAL A 821 32.38 -0.84 -14.98
CA VAL A 821 31.52 0.12 -15.66
C VAL A 821 31.48 -0.22 -17.13
N VAL A 822 30.33 -0.65 -17.64
CA VAL A 822 30.16 -1.14 -19.02
C VAL A 822 29.21 -0.21 -19.77
N SER A 823 29.56 0.16 -20.99
CA SER A 823 28.77 0.97 -21.90
C SER A 823 28.65 0.37 -23.29
N HIS A 824 27.44 0.11 -23.77
CA HIS A 824 27.17 -0.37 -25.12
C HIS A 824 27.29 0.74 -26.18
N GLU A 825 27.11 2.02 -25.76
CA GLU A 825 27.26 3.16 -26.67
C GLU A 825 28.70 3.39 -27.08
N THR A 826 29.65 3.18 -26.16
CA THR A 826 31.09 3.32 -26.42
C THR A 826 31.76 1.97 -26.75
N GLY A 827 31.08 0.85 -26.56
CA GLY A 827 31.63 -0.48 -26.73
C GLY A 827 32.75 -0.82 -25.74
N THR A 828 32.72 -0.21 -24.52
CA THR A 828 33.81 -0.36 -23.54
C THR A 828 33.34 -0.89 -22.21
N ALA A 829 34.19 -1.63 -21.51
CA ALA A 829 34.07 -2.07 -20.14
C ALA A 829 35.30 -1.65 -19.33
N VAL A 830 35.15 -0.68 -18.42
CA VAL A 830 36.21 -0.23 -17.52
C VAL A 830 36.14 -1.01 -16.22
N VAL A 831 37.18 -1.76 -15.90
CA VAL A 831 37.28 -2.64 -14.75
C VAL A 831 38.26 -2.09 -13.74
N THR A 832 37.82 -1.91 -12.48
CA THR A 832 38.67 -1.51 -11.35
C THR A 832 39.07 -2.77 -10.59
N LEU A 833 40.35 -3.04 -10.48
CA LEU A 833 40.92 -4.28 -9.95
C LEU A 833 41.59 -4.02 -8.59
N SER A 834 41.31 -4.89 -7.60
CA SER A 834 41.97 -4.93 -6.29
C SER A 834 43.33 -5.66 -6.36
N ALA A 835 43.57 -6.50 -7.36
CA ALA A 835 44.84 -7.19 -7.65
C ALA A 835 45.00 -7.33 -9.16
N ASP A 836 46.22 -7.53 -9.66
CA ASP A 836 46.48 -7.69 -11.10
C ASP A 836 45.87 -9.00 -11.60
N VAL A 837 44.95 -8.89 -12.55
CA VAL A 837 44.27 -10.00 -13.22
C VAL A 837 44.83 -10.13 -14.65
N ALA A 838 45.11 -11.34 -15.05
CA ALA A 838 45.59 -11.61 -16.42
C ALA A 838 44.52 -11.20 -17.46
N ASN A 839 44.94 -10.50 -18.50
CA ASN A 839 44.05 -10.01 -19.57
C ASN A 839 43.21 -11.13 -20.19
N GLU A 840 43.78 -12.36 -20.27
CA GLU A 840 43.05 -13.54 -20.78
C GLU A 840 41.88 -13.97 -19.89
N THR A 841 41.97 -13.76 -18.55
CA THR A 841 40.87 -14.08 -17.60
C THR A 841 39.72 -13.11 -17.79
N LEU A 842 40.01 -11.80 -17.89
CA LEU A 842 38.99 -10.77 -18.13
C LEU A 842 38.34 -10.97 -19.51
N LYS A 843 39.16 -11.28 -20.53
CA LYS A 843 38.68 -11.57 -21.88
C LYS A 843 37.74 -12.76 -21.88
N LYS A 844 38.13 -13.85 -21.25
CA LYS A 844 37.36 -15.09 -21.21
C LYS A 844 36.02 -14.86 -20.48
N ALA A 845 36.00 -14.10 -19.39
CA ALA A 845 34.77 -13.80 -18.65
C ALA A 845 33.71 -13.08 -19.52
N VAL A 846 34.16 -12.23 -20.45
CA VAL A 846 33.27 -11.53 -21.39
C VAL A 846 32.91 -12.45 -22.59
N GLU A 847 33.86 -13.20 -23.13
CA GLU A 847 33.63 -14.09 -24.27
C GLU A 847 32.73 -15.29 -23.92
N ASP A 848 32.77 -15.77 -22.69
CA ASP A 848 31.85 -16.81 -22.18
C ASP A 848 30.37 -16.32 -22.14
N GLN A 849 30.11 -15.02 -22.34
CA GLN A 849 28.78 -14.41 -22.47
C GLN A 849 28.38 -14.11 -23.92
N ASP A 850 29.07 -14.69 -24.90
CA ASP A 850 28.84 -14.50 -26.34
C ASP A 850 29.16 -13.09 -26.87
N TYR A 851 30.06 -12.35 -26.21
CA TYR A 851 30.59 -11.06 -26.69
C TYR A 851 32.06 -11.18 -27.04
N LYS A 852 32.56 -10.36 -27.97
CA LYS A 852 33.95 -10.42 -28.45
C LYS A 852 34.74 -9.26 -27.85
N VAL A 853 35.88 -9.57 -27.21
CA VAL A 853 36.85 -8.58 -26.73
C VAL A 853 37.92 -8.33 -27.81
N THR A 854 37.98 -7.08 -28.29
CA THR A 854 38.89 -6.67 -29.38
C THR A 854 40.20 -6.08 -28.87
N GLY A 855 40.21 -5.55 -27.63
CA GLY A 855 41.39 -4.97 -27.00
C GLY A 855 41.23 -4.83 -25.51
N ILE A 856 42.34 -4.82 -24.76
CA ILE A 856 42.38 -4.50 -23.31
C ILE A 856 43.57 -3.56 -23.11
N GLU A 857 43.26 -2.36 -22.57
CA GLU A 857 44.24 -1.32 -22.26
C GLU A 857 44.40 -1.13 -20.74
#